data_baa430d508a5887be60c078e3bb93c12
#
_entry.id   baa430d508a5887be60c078e3bb93c12
#
_cell.length_a   1.000
_cell.length_b   1.000
_cell.length_c   1.000
_cell.angle_alpha   90.00
_cell.angle_beta   90.00
_cell.angle_gamma   90.00
#
_symmetry.space_group_name_H-M   'P 1'
#
loop_
_entity.id
_entity.type
_entity.pdbx_description
1 polymer ?
#
loop_
_entity_poly.entity_id
_entity_poly.type
_entity_poly.pdbx_seq_one_letter_code
_entity_poly.pdbx_strand_id
1 'polypeptide(L)'
;MDDQKLKDQQRETADDMLIEGAFKEVLDIYLASPHRRKVDIINKAFNFARQAHKGVRRLSGEPYIMHPIAVARIAVEEMGLGSTSICAALLHDVVEDTDYTVEDMENIFGPKIAQIVDGLTKISGGIFGDQASAQAENFKKLLLMMSDDIRVILIKICDRLHNMRTLQSQPANKQYKIAGETLYIYAPLANRLGLNKIKTELEDLSFRYEHPEEYNYIKGKLADTQEQLDSIFDTFTKPIRAALDRMGIQYDIKARVKSPYSIWKKMQNKHVTFEEIYDILAVRIVYTPKDRSEEINECFRIYVAINQIYKSHPDRLRDWVNHPKANGYQALHVTLMSNQGKWIEVQIRSDHMDEVAEQGFAAHWKYKDGVPAELNDDTELNNWLSTIKEILDDPQPDAMDFLDTVKLNLFASEIFVFTPKGEIKTMPAGCTALDFAFQIHTFLGSHCIGAKVNHKLVPLSHKLQSGDQVEILSSKSQHVQASWINFVSTAKAKGKILAILRRDNRELQKKGEQILDDWLRKNELEITTPVLTKLCDFHEFKKTDDLFIAIGKRTMLLGDRDLDELREKKPESNGGWRRYVPFFNRTERREERNTEYFTVGEGFNKKKPVYVNEENISKFVFPACCHAIPGDDILGYIDNKNRIEIHRRDCTVASKLKATYGKRILDAKWDMHKVMFFDATIEIHGIDRKRMLHDVSEVISDKLDVNIHKVTIESNEGIFEGQIEIRVHDRSEVKVIMDELKKIEDIKEVLQIL
;
A
#
# COMPACT_ATOMS: atom_id res chain seq x y z
N MET A 1 11.44 51.39 -17.67
CA MET A 1 11.75 50.24 -18.54
C MET A 1 13.16 49.68 -18.31
N ASP A 2 14.16 50.48 -17.97
CA ASP A 2 15.54 50.02 -17.77
C ASP A 2 15.74 49.25 -16.43
N ASP A 3 15.07 49.66 -15.36
CA ASP A 3 15.20 49.06 -14.03
C ASP A 3 14.64 47.63 -13.97
N GLN A 4 13.56 47.35 -14.72
CA GLN A 4 12.99 46.03 -14.82
C GLN A 4 13.88 45.06 -15.64
N LYS A 5 14.43 45.56 -16.73
CA LYS A 5 15.38 44.77 -17.58
C LYS A 5 16.67 44.44 -16.78
N LEU A 6 17.16 45.38 -15.99
CA LEU A 6 18.35 45.15 -15.15
C LEU A 6 18.09 44.11 -14.06
N LYS A 7 16.91 44.14 -13.43
CA LYS A 7 16.49 43.15 -12.43
C LYS A 7 16.32 41.78 -13.06
N ASP A 8 15.72 41.68 -14.27
CA ASP A 8 15.54 40.42 -14.99
C ASP A 8 16.90 39.83 -15.39
N GLN A 9 17.84 40.65 -15.85
CA GLN A 9 19.20 40.21 -16.20
C GLN A 9 20.01 39.77 -14.97
N GLN A 10 19.88 40.45 -13.83
CA GLN A 10 20.51 40.02 -12.58
C GLN A 10 19.93 38.67 -12.10
N ARG A 11 18.63 38.48 -12.26
CA ARG A 11 17.96 37.23 -11.91
C ARG A 11 18.41 36.06 -12.82
N GLU A 12 18.49 36.27 -14.13
CA GLU A 12 19.02 35.27 -15.07
C GLU A 12 20.46 34.85 -14.72
N THR A 13 21.33 35.83 -14.40
CA THR A 13 22.72 35.53 -14.01
C THR A 13 22.79 34.73 -12.70
N ALA A 14 21.93 35.03 -11.72
CA ALA A 14 21.85 34.30 -10.47
C ALA A 14 21.31 32.88 -10.68
N ASP A 15 20.29 32.70 -11.53
CA ASP A 15 19.74 31.41 -11.91
C ASP A 15 20.80 30.54 -12.62
N ASP A 16 21.56 31.12 -13.53
CA ASP A 16 22.63 30.43 -14.26
C ASP A 16 23.74 29.93 -13.31
N MET A 17 24.16 30.77 -12.35
CA MET A 17 25.14 30.35 -11.34
C MET A 17 24.61 29.20 -10.46
N LEU A 18 23.33 29.26 -10.08
CA LEU A 18 22.68 28.21 -9.29
C LEU A 18 22.63 26.87 -10.05
N ILE A 19 22.22 26.93 -11.34
CA ILE A 19 22.11 25.76 -12.21
C ILE A 19 23.48 25.10 -12.42
N GLU A 20 24.50 25.92 -12.78
CA GLU A 20 25.87 25.39 -12.99
C GLU A 20 26.47 24.81 -11.71
N GLY A 21 26.25 25.48 -10.55
CA GLY A 21 26.68 24.97 -9.26
C GLY A 21 26.08 23.64 -8.90
N ALA A 22 24.76 23.51 -9.03
CA ALA A 22 24.05 22.26 -8.76
C ALA A 22 24.44 21.11 -9.72
N PHE A 23 24.63 21.41 -10.99
CA PHE A 23 25.06 20.40 -11.95
C PHE A 23 26.51 19.96 -11.72
N LYS A 24 27.39 20.90 -11.35
CA LYS A 24 28.78 20.59 -10.97
C LYS A 24 28.84 19.60 -9.81
N GLU A 25 27.99 19.78 -8.78
CA GLU A 25 27.91 18.80 -7.67
C GLU A 25 27.56 17.40 -8.17
N VAL A 26 26.62 17.27 -9.11
CA VAL A 26 26.27 15.95 -9.72
C VAL A 26 27.49 15.33 -10.42
N LEU A 27 28.24 16.14 -11.17
CA LEU A 27 29.44 15.67 -11.85
C LEU A 27 30.56 15.28 -10.87
N ASP A 28 30.78 16.07 -9.81
CA ASP A 28 31.80 15.77 -8.81
C ASP A 28 31.49 14.45 -8.08
N ILE A 29 30.25 14.17 -7.73
CA ILE A 29 29.81 12.91 -7.15
C ILE A 29 30.00 11.76 -8.15
N TYR A 30 29.61 11.95 -9.42
CA TYR A 30 29.78 10.95 -10.47
C TYR A 30 31.27 10.62 -10.71
N LEU A 31 32.15 11.63 -10.73
CA LEU A 31 33.59 11.46 -10.91
C LEU A 31 34.25 10.74 -9.74
N ALA A 32 33.72 10.90 -8.52
CA ALA A 32 34.16 10.17 -7.34
C ALA A 32 33.70 8.70 -7.33
N SER A 33 32.72 8.35 -8.16
CA SER A 33 32.15 7.00 -8.24
C SER A 33 33.00 6.07 -9.13
N PRO A 34 32.83 4.74 -9.06
CA PRO A 34 33.49 3.80 -9.97
C PRO A 34 33.07 3.94 -11.44
N HIS A 35 31.97 4.62 -11.74
CA HIS A 35 31.35 4.75 -13.07
C HIS A 35 31.89 5.89 -13.96
N ARG A 36 32.89 6.62 -13.56
CA ARG A 36 33.41 7.92 -14.05
C ARG A 36 33.84 8.03 -15.54
N ARG A 37 33.35 7.17 -16.46
CA ARG A 37 33.94 7.07 -17.83
C ARG A 37 33.18 7.84 -18.94
N LYS A 38 32.01 8.41 -18.70
CA LYS A 38 31.13 8.96 -19.75
C LYS A 38 30.62 10.36 -19.41
N VAL A 39 31.50 11.29 -19.11
CA VAL A 39 31.15 12.67 -18.74
C VAL A 39 30.52 13.45 -19.88
N ASP A 40 31.00 13.24 -21.13
CA ASP A 40 30.57 14.00 -22.30
C ASP A 40 29.06 13.83 -22.57
N ILE A 41 28.55 12.60 -22.44
CA ILE A 41 27.12 12.34 -22.64
C ILE A 41 26.25 12.95 -21.55
N ILE A 42 26.75 13.01 -20.31
CA ILE A 42 26.04 13.66 -19.19
C ILE A 42 25.98 15.16 -19.42
N ASN A 43 27.09 15.80 -19.83
CA ASN A 43 27.12 17.21 -20.20
C ASN A 43 26.17 17.51 -21.37
N LYS A 44 26.15 16.63 -22.39
CA LYS A 44 25.23 16.77 -23.51
C LYS A 44 23.77 16.71 -23.07
N ALA A 45 23.40 15.75 -22.18
CA ALA A 45 22.06 15.61 -21.65
C ALA A 45 21.65 16.82 -20.78
N PHE A 46 22.53 17.30 -19.94
CA PHE A 46 22.30 18.51 -19.13
C PHE A 46 22.05 19.74 -20.00
N ASN A 47 22.92 20.02 -20.98
CA ASN A 47 22.77 21.18 -21.86
C ASN A 47 21.48 21.10 -22.66
N PHE A 48 21.12 19.92 -23.12
CA PHE A 48 19.88 19.69 -23.84
C PHE A 48 18.65 19.95 -22.95
N ALA A 49 18.60 19.35 -21.74
CA ALA A 49 17.51 19.55 -20.80
C ALA A 49 17.38 21.02 -20.35
N ARG A 50 18.52 21.71 -20.11
CA ARG A 50 18.56 23.15 -19.78
C ARG A 50 17.95 23.99 -20.88
N GLN A 51 18.25 23.68 -22.15
CA GLN A 51 17.68 24.40 -23.29
C GLN A 51 16.19 24.10 -23.46
N ALA A 52 15.78 22.84 -23.29
CA ALA A 52 14.40 22.40 -23.41
C ALA A 52 13.46 23.06 -22.37
N HIS A 53 13.94 23.24 -21.13
CA HIS A 53 13.19 23.87 -20.05
C HIS A 53 13.50 25.37 -19.84
N LYS A 54 14.15 26.04 -20.81
CA LYS A 54 14.52 27.44 -20.68
C LYS A 54 13.31 28.34 -20.46
N GLY A 55 13.34 29.15 -19.42
CA GLY A 55 12.26 30.09 -19.08
C GLY A 55 11.10 29.47 -18.28
N VAL A 56 11.06 28.16 -18.10
CA VAL A 56 10.04 27.48 -17.28
C VAL A 56 10.44 27.53 -15.79
N ARG A 57 9.46 27.77 -14.91
CA ARG A 57 9.68 27.84 -13.44
C ARG A 57 8.71 26.93 -12.71
N ARG A 58 9.19 26.38 -11.60
CA ARG A 58 8.37 25.63 -10.64
C ARG A 58 7.48 26.58 -9.81
N LEU A 59 6.48 26.02 -9.12
CA LEU A 59 5.63 26.78 -8.19
C LEU A 59 6.43 27.37 -7.01
N SER A 60 7.57 26.78 -6.66
CA SER A 60 8.54 27.32 -5.68
C SER A 60 9.26 28.60 -6.18
N GLY A 61 9.17 28.91 -7.48
CA GLY A 61 9.79 30.06 -8.11
C GLY A 61 11.20 29.82 -8.68
N GLU A 62 11.80 28.64 -8.46
CA GLU A 62 13.10 28.25 -9.02
C GLU A 62 13.00 27.82 -10.50
N PRO A 63 14.09 27.87 -11.29
CA PRO A 63 14.12 27.34 -12.63
C PRO A 63 13.75 25.87 -12.66
N TYR A 64 12.94 25.44 -13.65
CA TYR A 64 12.45 24.07 -13.74
C TYR A 64 13.57 23.02 -13.79
N ILE A 65 14.66 23.33 -14.50
CA ILE A 65 15.83 22.44 -14.67
C ILE A 65 16.46 22.00 -13.35
N MET A 66 16.24 22.75 -12.24
CA MET A 66 16.71 22.34 -10.91
C MET A 66 16.11 21.01 -10.45
N HIS A 67 14.88 20.67 -10.93
CA HIS A 67 14.25 19.40 -10.63
C HIS A 67 14.98 18.22 -11.29
N PRO A 68 15.16 18.16 -12.62
CA PRO A 68 15.96 17.11 -13.26
C PRO A 68 17.38 16.98 -12.71
N ILE A 69 18.05 18.09 -12.35
CA ILE A 69 19.37 18.06 -11.71
C ILE A 69 19.28 17.38 -10.34
N ALA A 70 18.30 17.73 -9.52
CA ALA A 70 18.11 17.11 -8.22
C ALA A 70 17.75 15.61 -8.31
N VAL A 71 16.94 15.21 -9.28
CA VAL A 71 16.64 13.79 -9.56
C VAL A 71 17.91 13.05 -9.98
N ALA A 72 18.74 13.63 -10.86
CA ALA A 72 20.03 13.07 -11.26
C ALA A 72 21.00 12.97 -10.09
N ARG A 73 21.00 13.97 -9.17
CA ARG A 73 21.81 13.92 -7.94
C ARG A 73 21.39 12.76 -7.05
N ILE A 74 20.10 12.58 -6.77
CA ILE A 74 19.59 11.45 -5.98
C ILE A 74 20.00 10.12 -6.63
N ALA A 75 19.87 10.02 -7.97
CA ALA A 75 20.23 8.81 -8.71
C ALA A 75 21.70 8.43 -8.56
N VAL A 76 22.62 9.41 -8.58
CA VAL A 76 24.07 9.12 -8.45
C VAL A 76 24.50 9.00 -6.99
N GLU A 77 24.04 9.90 -6.10
CA GLU A 77 24.50 9.99 -4.71
C GLU A 77 23.88 8.90 -3.83
N GLU A 78 22.56 8.72 -3.90
CA GLU A 78 21.83 7.85 -2.99
C GLU A 78 21.64 6.42 -3.55
N MET A 79 21.57 6.27 -4.88
CA MET A 79 21.42 4.95 -5.52
C MET A 79 22.68 4.46 -6.25
N GLY A 80 23.71 5.28 -6.41
CA GLY A 80 24.95 4.92 -7.10
C GLY A 80 24.77 4.56 -8.57
N LEU A 81 23.79 5.14 -9.27
CA LEU A 81 23.49 4.84 -10.66
C LEU A 81 24.52 5.48 -11.64
N GLY A 82 24.76 4.81 -12.76
CA GLY A 82 25.74 5.23 -13.76
C GLY A 82 25.21 6.24 -14.79
N SER A 83 26.07 6.62 -15.75
CA SER A 83 25.83 7.67 -16.75
C SER A 83 24.51 7.58 -17.52
N THR A 84 24.11 6.37 -17.91
CA THR A 84 22.85 6.17 -18.67
C THR A 84 21.63 6.60 -17.84
N SER A 85 21.60 6.25 -16.55
CA SER A 85 20.52 6.63 -15.63
C SER A 85 20.56 8.11 -15.30
N ILE A 86 21.75 8.70 -15.13
CA ILE A 86 21.93 10.16 -14.92
C ILE A 86 21.39 10.94 -16.11
N CYS A 87 21.74 10.51 -17.34
CA CYS A 87 21.20 11.14 -18.57
C CYS A 87 19.68 11.03 -18.66
N ALA A 88 19.13 9.82 -18.37
CA ALA A 88 17.68 9.62 -18.36
C ALA A 88 16.98 10.45 -17.27
N ALA A 89 17.59 10.61 -16.10
CA ALA A 89 17.10 11.47 -15.02
C ALA A 89 17.12 12.97 -15.41
N LEU A 90 18.13 13.43 -16.14
CA LEU A 90 18.17 14.80 -16.64
C LEU A 90 17.13 15.06 -17.74
N LEU A 91 16.75 14.04 -18.51
CA LEU A 91 15.89 14.12 -19.69
C LEU A 91 14.44 13.65 -19.43
N HIS A 92 14.09 13.18 -18.20
CA HIS A 92 12.87 12.45 -17.94
C HIS A 92 11.57 13.23 -18.23
N ASP A 93 11.59 14.55 -18.03
CA ASP A 93 10.43 15.42 -18.30
C ASP A 93 10.48 16.10 -19.67
N VAL A 94 11.58 15.95 -20.43
CA VAL A 94 11.73 16.68 -21.72
C VAL A 94 10.65 16.26 -22.71
N VAL A 95 10.38 14.95 -22.85
CA VAL A 95 9.37 14.46 -23.79
C VAL A 95 7.95 14.74 -23.31
N GLU A 96 7.74 14.89 -21.99
CA GLU A 96 6.42 15.18 -21.42
C GLU A 96 6.06 16.67 -21.50
N ASP A 97 7.03 17.54 -21.21
CA ASP A 97 6.80 18.97 -21.03
C ASP A 97 7.19 19.83 -22.24
N THR A 98 7.73 19.23 -23.31
CA THR A 98 8.17 19.95 -24.51
C THR A 98 7.74 19.25 -25.80
N ASP A 99 8.01 19.85 -26.95
CA ASP A 99 7.69 19.31 -28.28
C ASP A 99 8.65 18.19 -28.77
N TYR A 100 9.67 17.84 -27.98
CA TYR A 100 10.61 16.77 -28.33
C TYR A 100 9.96 15.38 -28.18
N THR A 101 10.29 14.50 -29.13
CA THR A 101 9.76 13.14 -29.19
C THR A 101 10.77 12.11 -28.66
N VAL A 102 10.29 10.88 -28.40
CA VAL A 102 11.18 9.75 -28.06
C VAL A 102 12.16 9.43 -29.19
N GLU A 103 11.74 9.61 -30.45
CA GLU A 103 12.59 9.43 -31.63
C GLU A 103 13.75 10.44 -31.66
N ASP A 104 13.49 11.70 -31.26
CA ASP A 104 14.55 12.69 -31.07
C ASP A 104 15.54 12.27 -29.99
N MET A 105 15.04 11.71 -28.88
CA MET A 105 15.90 11.18 -27.81
C MET A 105 16.76 10.04 -28.32
N GLU A 106 16.22 9.14 -29.14
CA GLU A 106 16.96 8.02 -29.72
C GLU A 106 18.05 8.51 -30.67
N ASN A 107 17.74 9.44 -31.55
CA ASN A 107 18.69 10.02 -32.52
C ASN A 107 19.83 10.78 -31.82
N ILE A 108 19.56 11.45 -30.70
CA ILE A 108 20.52 12.31 -30.02
C ILE A 108 21.37 11.56 -29.00
N PHE A 109 20.74 10.66 -28.20
CA PHE A 109 21.34 10.01 -27.04
C PHE A 109 21.46 8.49 -27.18
N GLY A 110 20.89 7.91 -28.22
CA GLY A 110 20.90 6.49 -28.53
C GLY A 110 19.76 5.71 -27.88
N PRO A 111 19.52 4.47 -28.37
CA PRO A 111 18.31 3.70 -28.06
C PRO A 111 18.16 3.39 -26.59
N LYS A 112 19.25 3.20 -25.84
CA LYS A 112 19.17 2.80 -24.43
C LYS A 112 18.65 3.92 -23.52
N ILE A 113 19.10 5.17 -23.75
CA ILE A 113 18.61 6.34 -22.99
C ILE A 113 17.18 6.65 -23.41
N ALA A 114 16.89 6.62 -24.71
CA ALA A 114 15.54 6.85 -25.24
C ALA A 114 14.51 5.85 -24.69
N GLN A 115 14.87 4.56 -24.60
CA GLN A 115 14.01 3.52 -24.01
C GLN A 115 13.65 3.81 -22.55
N ILE A 116 14.62 4.26 -21.74
CA ILE A 116 14.36 4.61 -20.34
C ILE A 116 13.48 5.85 -20.25
N VAL A 117 13.77 6.89 -21.05
CA VAL A 117 12.96 8.14 -21.10
C VAL A 117 11.52 7.84 -21.56
N ASP A 118 11.34 7.01 -22.61
CA ASP A 118 10.03 6.54 -23.06
C ASP A 118 9.26 5.84 -21.93
N GLY A 119 9.95 4.98 -21.17
CA GLY A 119 9.40 4.33 -19.98
C GLY A 119 8.92 5.32 -18.91
N LEU A 120 9.66 6.40 -18.68
CA LEU A 120 9.33 7.42 -17.70
C LEU A 120 8.14 8.30 -18.17
N THR A 121 8.07 8.62 -19.46
CA THR A 121 7.06 9.49 -20.09
C THR A 121 5.70 8.81 -20.23
N LYS A 122 5.65 7.55 -20.68
CA LYS A 122 4.39 6.79 -20.88
C LYS A 122 3.53 6.63 -19.63
N ILE A 123 4.10 6.89 -18.48
CA ILE A 123 3.39 6.82 -17.18
C ILE A 123 2.45 8.01 -17.01
N SER A 124 2.68 9.11 -17.70
CA SER A 124 1.95 10.39 -17.52
C SER A 124 0.76 10.55 -18.47
N GLY A 125 0.73 9.87 -19.60
CA GLY A 125 -0.29 10.01 -20.65
C GLY A 125 -1.36 8.91 -20.61
N GLY A 126 -2.47 9.10 -19.89
CA GLY A 126 -3.62 8.19 -19.94
C GLY A 126 -4.34 8.21 -21.28
N ILE A 127 -4.41 7.08 -22.00
CA ILE A 127 -5.04 6.96 -23.35
C ILE A 127 -6.52 6.53 -23.29
N PHE A 128 -7.10 6.20 -22.13
CA PHE A 128 -8.48 5.72 -22.02
C PHE A 128 -9.33 6.55 -21.06
N GLY A 129 -10.54 6.88 -21.55
CA GLY A 129 -11.47 7.77 -20.89
C GLY A 129 -12.30 7.07 -19.83
N ASP A 130 -11.83 7.08 -18.66
CA ASP A 130 -12.55 7.16 -17.39
C ASP A 130 -11.51 7.41 -16.29
N GLN A 131 -11.63 8.52 -15.61
CA GLN A 131 -10.57 9.08 -14.75
C GLN A 131 -10.16 8.18 -13.56
N ALA A 132 -10.92 7.13 -13.27
CA ALA A 132 -10.66 6.19 -12.19
C ALA A 132 -9.66 5.09 -12.58
N SER A 133 -9.68 4.67 -13.83
CA SER A 133 -8.81 3.64 -14.40
C SER A 133 -7.37 4.16 -14.65
N ALA A 134 -7.21 5.48 -14.85
CA ALA A 134 -5.93 6.06 -15.29
C ALA A 134 -4.76 5.87 -14.30
N GLN A 135 -4.99 5.91 -12.99
CA GLN A 135 -3.91 5.72 -12.00
C GLN A 135 -3.50 4.25 -11.87
N ALA A 136 -4.45 3.33 -11.89
CA ALA A 136 -4.17 1.90 -11.88
C ALA A 136 -3.50 1.47 -13.18
N GLU A 137 -3.92 2.03 -14.32
CA GLU A 137 -3.27 1.81 -15.61
C GLU A 137 -1.86 2.40 -15.67
N ASN A 138 -1.64 3.60 -15.12
CA ASN A 138 -0.31 4.18 -15.00
C ASN A 138 0.60 3.31 -14.12
N PHE A 139 0.06 2.77 -13.02
CA PHE A 139 0.81 1.86 -12.18
C PHE A 139 1.08 0.51 -12.87
N LYS A 140 0.09 -0.01 -13.61
CA LYS A 140 0.26 -1.20 -14.45
C LYS A 140 1.36 -0.99 -15.50
N LYS A 141 1.37 0.15 -16.18
CA LYS A 141 2.41 0.52 -17.15
C LYS A 141 3.78 0.65 -16.49
N LEU A 142 3.85 1.28 -15.30
CA LEU A 142 5.08 1.39 -14.52
C LEU A 142 5.68 0.01 -14.24
N LEU A 143 4.86 -0.93 -13.79
CA LEU A 143 5.30 -2.30 -13.49
C LEU A 143 5.72 -3.07 -14.74
N LEU A 144 5.02 -2.91 -15.86
CA LEU A 144 5.40 -3.51 -17.15
C LEU A 144 6.78 -3.02 -17.61
N MET A 145 7.00 -1.70 -17.55
CA MET A 145 8.27 -1.12 -17.97
C MET A 145 9.43 -1.46 -17.03
N MET A 146 9.13 -1.62 -15.73
CA MET A 146 10.09 -2.13 -14.76
C MET A 146 10.57 -3.55 -15.11
N SER A 147 9.69 -4.39 -15.69
CA SER A 147 10.06 -5.74 -16.12
C SER A 147 11.03 -5.75 -17.31
N ASP A 148 11.06 -4.66 -18.09
CA ASP A 148 11.95 -4.51 -19.23
C ASP A 148 13.28 -3.82 -18.84
N ASP A 149 13.21 -2.82 -17.97
CA ASP A 149 14.39 -2.14 -17.41
C ASP A 149 14.11 -1.55 -16.03
N ILE A 150 14.68 -2.14 -15.00
CA ILE A 150 14.49 -1.72 -13.61
C ILE A 150 14.92 -0.27 -13.34
N ARG A 151 15.80 0.30 -14.17
CA ARG A 151 16.25 1.69 -14.01
C ARG A 151 15.12 2.69 -14.16
N VAL A 152 14.06 2.36 -14.91
CA VAL A 152 12.86 3.19 -15.03
C VAL A 152 12.23 3.43 -13.66
N ILE A 153 12.02 2.37 -12.86
CA ILE A 153 11.43 2.53 -11.52
C ILE A 153 12.38 3.22 -10.55
N LEU A 154 13.70 2.95 -10.64
CA LEU A 154 14.69 3.60 -9.78
C LEU A 154 14.68 5.12 -9.99
N ILE A 155 14.68 5.59 -11.24
CA ILE A 155 14.61 7.02 -11.57
C ILE A 155 13.25 7.60 -11.14
N LYS A 156 12.15 6.85 -11.32
CA LYS A 156 10.82 7.33 -10.89
C LYS A 156 10.70 7.45 -9.37
N ILE A 157 11.41 6.60 -8.61
CA ILE A 157 11.53 6.76 -7.15
C ILE A 157 12.36 8.01 -6.80
N CYS A 158 13.45 8.31 -7.54
CA CYS A 158 14.22 9.56 -7.36
C CYS A 158 13.36 10.79 -7.62
N ASP A 159 12.60 10.79 -8.72
CA ASP A 159 11.64 11.85 -9.07
C ASP A 159 10.60 12.03 -7.93
N ARG A 160 9.98 10.94 -7.48
CA ARG A 160 9.02 10.96 -6.37
C ARG A 160 9.63 11.50 -5.08
N LEU A 161 10.84 11.09 -4.74
CA LEU A 161 11.53 11.56 -3.54
C LEU A 161 11.79 13.06 -3.60
N HIS A 162 12.28 13.58 -4.73
CA HIS A 162 12.47 15.03 -4.89
C HIS A 162 11.14 15.78 -4.83
N ASN A 163 10.09 15.27 -5.46
CA ASN A 163 8.75 15.85 -5.38
C ASN A 163 8.22 15.88 -3.94
N MET A 164 8.48 14.86 -3.14
CA MET A 164 8.11 14.83 -1.72
C MET A 164 8.92 15.82 -0.87
N ARG A 165 10.22 15.98 -1.14
CA ARG A 165 11.09 16.96 -0.46
C ARG A 165 10.64 18.41 -0.73
N THR A 166 10.04 18.68 -1.89
CA THR A 166 9.56 20.02 -2.32
C THR A 166 8.05 20.20 -2.24
N LEU A 167 7.33 19.27 -1.62
CA LEU A 167 5.87 19.19 -1.65
C LEU A 167 5.16 20.37 -0.97
N GLN A 168 5.83 21.08 -0.08
CA GLN A 168 5.30 22.26 0.62
C GLN A 168 4.83 23.40 -0.29
N SER A 169 5.38 23.51 -1.51
CA SER A 169 4.99 24.51 -2.50
C SER A 169 3.68 24.17 -3.23
N GLN A 170 3.15 22.96 -3.06
CA GLN A 170 1.93 22.53 -3.72
C GLN A 170 0.68 22.86 -2.89
N PRO A 171 -0.50 23.06 -3.51
CA PRO A 171 -1.76 23.20 -2.79
C PRO A 171 -2.09 21.96 -1.95
N ALA A 172 -2.80 22.14 -0.82
CA ALA A 172 -3.11 21.07 0.14
C ALA A 172 -3.74 19.83 -0.50
N ASN A 173 -4.69 19.99 -1.41
CA ASN A 173 -5.32 18.87 -2.11
C ASN A 173 -4.34 18.03 -2.95
N LYS A 174 -3.32 18.67 -3.53
CA LYS A 174 -2.24 17.97 -4.23
C LYS A 174 -1.28 17.31 -3.25
N GLN A 175 -0.99 17.97 -2.11
CA GLN A 175 -0.14 17.40 -1.07
C GLN A 175 -0.69 16.06 -0.59
N TYR A 176 -1.98 16.00 -0.23
CA TYR A 176 -2.63 14.76 0.22
C TYR A 176 -2.60 13.65 -0.83
N LYS A 177 -2.90 14.01 -2.09
CA LYS A 177 -2.86 13.04 -3.17
C LYS A 177 -1.47 12.43 -3.34
N ILE A 178 -0.44 13.29 -3.44
CA ILE A 178 0.94 12.86 -3.68
C ILE A 178 1.48 12.07 -2.48
N ALA A 179 1.17 12.49 -1.24
CA ALA A 179 1.54 11.77 -0.03
C ALA A 179 0.89 10.38 0.02
N GLY A 180 -0.42 10.27 -0.26
CA GLY A 180 -1.13 9.01 -0.31
C GLY A 180 -0.60 8.04 -1.37
N GLU A 181 -0.37 8.52 -2.60
CA GLU A 181 0.28 7.71 -3.65
C GLU A 181 1.67 7.24 -3.22
N THR A 182 2.44 8.12 -2.57
CA THR A 182 3.79 7.82 -2.13
C THR A 182 3.79 6.73 -1.07
N LEU A 183 2.95 6.86 -0.06
CA LEU A 183 2.84 5.89 1.03
C LEU A 183 2.28 4.54 0.56
N TYR A 184 1.34 4.57 -0.38
CA TYR A 184 0.62 3.38 -0.84
C TYR A 184 1.35 2.61 -1.95
N ILE A 185 2.13 3.29 -2.80
CA ILE A 185 2.77 2.71 -4.00
C ILE A 185 4.29 2.77 -3.91
N TYR A 186 4.87 3.97 -3.76
CA TYR A 186 6.31 4.16 -3.93
C TYR A 186 7.14 3.71 -2.74
N ALA A 187 6.69 3.91 -1.50
CA ALA A 187 7.40 3.43 -0.33
C ALA A 187 7.46 1.90 -0.26
N PRO A 188 6.38 1.14 -0.57
CA PRO A 188 6.44 -0.32 -0.75
C PRO A 188 7.38 -0.79 -1.86
N LEU A 189 7.37 -0.12 -3.01
CA LEU A 189 8.29 -0.43 -4.10
C LEU A 189 9.75 -0.22 -3.68
N ALA A 190 10.06 0.91 -3.03
CA ALA A 190 11.37 1.19 -2.48
C ALA A 190 11.80 0.12 -1.45
N ASN A 191 10.87 -0.33 -0.58
CA ASN A 191 11.11 -1.41 0.36
C ASN A 191 11.44 -2.74 -0.35
N ARG A 192 10.69 -3.10 -1.39
CA ARG A 192 10.90 -4.34 -2.15
C ARG A 192 12.23 -4.33 -2.90
N LEU A 193 12.65 -3.15 -3.38
CA LEU A 193 13.94 -2.94 -4.04
C LEU A 193 15.11 -2.79 -3.05
N GLY A 194 14.85 -2.89 -1.74
CA GLY A 194 15.88 -2.79 -0.69
C GLY A 194 16.37 -1.37 -0.40
N LEU A 195 15.74 -0.34 -0.98
CA LEU A 195 16.10 1.08 -0.82
C LEU A 195 15.60 1.61 0.54
N ASN A 196 16.13 1.05 1.63
CA ASN A 196 15.57 1.30 2.98
C ASN A 196 15.67 2.77 3.44
N LYS A 197 16.73 3.48 3.07
CA LYS A 197 16.89 4.91 3.39
C LYS A 197 15.80 5.72 2.71
N ILE A 198 15.64 5.55 1.40
CA ILE A 198 14.65 6.25 0.58
C ILE A 198 13.22 5.88 1.01
N LYS A 199 12.96 4.61 1.24
CA LYS A 199 11.68 4.12 1.77
C LYS A 199 11.30 4.83 3.07
N THR A 200 12.23 4.91 4.03
CA THR A 200 12.00 5.53 5.33
C THR A 200 11.72 7.03 5.18
N GLU A 201 12.46 7.71 4.32
CA GLU A 201 12.24 9.14 4.06
C GLU A 201 10.90 9.40 3.36
N LEU A 202 10.52 8.56 2.37
CA LEU A 202 9.21 8.65 1.71
C LEU A 202 8.06 8.44 2.69
N GLU A 203 8.18 7.47 3.61
CA GLU A 203 7.19 7.23 4.67
C GLU A 203 7.07 8.43 5.62
N ASP A 204 8.19 8.97 6.11
CA ASP A 204 8.20 10.10 7.05
C ASP A 204 7.69 11.39 6.40
N LEU A 205 8.07 11.67 5.16
CA LEU A 205 7.55 12.82 4.42
C LEU A 205 6.05 12.68 4.16
N SER A 206 5.56 11.48 3.80
CA SER A 206 4.14 11.23 3.61
C SER A 206 3.37 11.41 4.92
N PHE A 207 3.88 10.87 6.02
CA PHE A 207 3.30 10.99 7.35
C PHE A 207 3.19 12.46 7.80
N ARG A 208 4.19 13.27 7.52
CA ARG A 208 4.18 14.70 7.82
C ARG A 208 3.02 15.45 7.17
N TYR A 209 2.61 15.04 5.94
CA TYR A 209 1.53 15.69 5.22
C TYR A 209 0.16 15.05 5.48
N GLU A 210 0.13 13.78 5.81
CA GLU A 210 -1.13 13.07 6.12
C GLU A 210 -1.58 13.25 7.56
N HIS A 211 -0.63 13.29 8.52
CA HIS A 211 -0.86 13.37 9.96
C HIS A 211 0.10 14.39 10.62
N PRO A 212 -0.06 15.68 10.34
CA PRO A 212 0.90 16.70 10.77
C PRO A 212 0.97 16.87 12.30
N GLU A 213 -0.13 16.68 13.02
CA GLU A 213 -0.19 16.81 14.47
C GLU A 213 0.60 15.68 15.16
N GLU A 214 0.33 14.45 14.78
CA GLU A 214 1.00 13.27 15.30
C GLU A 214 2.50 13.27 14.92
N TYR A 215 2.82 13.68 13.70
CA TYR A 215 4.21 13.85 13.27
C TYR A 215 4.95 14.84 14.16
N ASN A 216 4.38 16.02 14.40
CA ASN A 216 5.00 17.07 15.24
C ASN A 216 5.11 16.62 16.70
N TYR A 217 4.09 15.94 17.24
CA TYR A 217 4.12 15.36 18.59
C TYR A 217 5.30 14.39 18.75
N ILE A 218 5.41 13.39 17.86
CA ILE A 218 6.48 12.40 17.93
C ILE A 218 7.85 13.03 17.72
N LYS A 219 7.98 13.97 16.77
CA LYS A 219 9.22 14.70 16.53
C LYS A 219 9.65 15.53 17.74
N GLY A 220 8.71 16.19 18.43
CA GLY A 220 8.96 16.90 19.67
C GLY A 220 9.46 15.95 20.75
N LYS A 221 8.78 14.84 20.99
CA LYS A 221 9.20 13.82 21.97
C LYS A 221 10.58 13.24 21.68
N LEU A 222 10.91 12.99 20.42
CA LEU A 222 12.26 12.54 20.02
C LEU A 222 13.33 13.59 20.33
N ALA A 223 13.05 14.86 20.05
CA ALA A 223 13.96 15.95 20.38
C ALA A 223 14.19 16.07 21.89
N ASP A 224 13.14 16.01 22.70
CA ASP A 224 13.20 16.08 24.17
C ASP A 224 13.98 14.91 24.79
N THR A 225 14.00 13.74 24.14
CA THR A 225 14.69 12.55 24.63
C THR A 225 16.09 12.34 24.03
N GLN A 226 16.54 13.21 23.13
CA GLN A 226 17.79 13.01 22.37
C GLN A 226 19.02 12.86 23.28
N GLU A 227 19.22 13.76 24.23
CA GLU A 227 20.36 13.72 25.18
C GLU A 227 20.38 12.43 25.99
N GLN A 228 19.18 11.94 26.40
CA GLN A 228 19.06 10.68 27.12
C GLN A 228 19.43 9.49 26.23
N LEU A 229 19.00 9.49 24.96
CA LEU A 229 19.31 8.44 23.99
C LEU A 229 20.82 8.39 23.70
N ASP A 230 21.46 9.54 23.56
CA ASP A 230 22.92 9.65 23.35
C ASP A 230 23.70 9.12 24.53
N SER A 231 23.30 9.48 25.76
CA SER A 231 23.91 8.96 27.00
C SER A 231 23.75 7.42 27.13
N ILE A 232 22.57 6.90 26.78
CA ILE A 232 22.34 5.44 26.78
C ILE A 232 23.23 4.79 25.73
N PHE A 233 23.32 5.34 24.53
CA PHE A 233 24.17 4.82 23.45
C PHE A 233 25.63 4.74 23.85
N ASP A 234 26.21 5.83 24.39
CA ASP A 234 27.61 5.88 24.80
C ASP A 234 27.91 4.90 25.92
N THR A 235 27.07 4.85 26.96
CA THR A 235 27.23 3.92 28.07
C THR A 235 27.13 2.47 27.63
N PHE A 236 26.17 2.17 26.74
CA PHE A 236 25.94 0.81 26.24
C PHE A 236 27.04 0.35 25.28
N THR A 237 27.54 1.22 24.41
CA THR A 237 28.50 0.83 23.38
C THR A 237 29.94 0.75 23.89
N LYS A 238 30.28 1.43 25.00
CA LYS A 238 31.65 1.46 25.55
C LYS A 238 32.24 0.06 25.83
N PRO A 239 31.56 -0.87 26.54
CA PRO A 239 32.06 -2.23 26.73
C PRO A 239 32.14 -3.03 25.42
N ILE A 240 31.21 -2.78 24.50
CA ILE A 240 31.20 -3.42 23.17
C ILE A 240 32.45 -3.03 22.38
N ARG A 241 32.77 -1.72 22.31
CA ARG A 241 33.97 -1.22 21.67
C ARG A 241 35.22 -1.90 22.22
N ALA A 242 35.36 -1.94 23.55
CA ALA A 242 36.49 -2.57 24.22
C ALA A 242 36.59 -4.08 23.92
N ALA A 243 35.48 -4.77 23.67
CA ALA A 243 35.50 -6.18 23.26
C ALA A 243 35.94 -6.36 21.81
N LEU A 244 35.42 -5.54 20.89
CA LEU A 244 35.76 -5.56 19.47
C LEU A 244 37.22 -5.16 19.23
N ASP A 245 37.73 -4.17 19.98
CA ASP A 245 39.16 -3.76 19.93
C ASP A 245 40.06 -4.92 20.35
N ARG A 246 39.73 -5.65 21.40
CA ARG A 246 40.49 -6.86 21.83
C ARG A 246 40.47 -7.99 20.79
N MET A 247 39.39 -8.07 19.98
CA MET A 247 39.30 -9.04 18.90
C MET A 247 40.08 -8.60 17.66
N GLY A 248 40.55 -7.34 17.61
CA GLY A 248 41.29 -6.77 16.46
C GLY A 248 40.40 -6.69 15.22
N ILE A 249 39.12 -6.45 15.39
CA ILE A 249 38.14 -6.26 14.32
C ILE A 249 38.08 -4.77 13.98
N GLN A 250 38.05 -4.43 12.69
CA GLN A 250 37.77 -3.09 12.23
C GLN A 250 36.26 -2.90 12.17
N TYR A 251 35.73 -1.87 12.84
CA TYR A 251 34.30 -1.67 12.96
C TYR A 251 33.93 -0.19 13.04
N ASP A 252 32.66 0.09 12.75
CA ASP A 252 31.97 1.35 13.01
C ASP A 252 30.67 1.06 13.79
N ILE A 253 30.39 1.84 14.86
CA ILE A 253 29.17 1.68 15.65
C ILE A 253 28.36 2.95 15.54
N LYS A 254 27.12 2.81 15.03
CA LYS A 254 26.18 3.92 14.81
C LYS A 254 24.92 3.76 15.66
N ALA A 255 24.42 4.86 16.20
CA ALA A 255 23.08 4.93 16.72
C ALA A 255 22.07 4.97 15.57
N ARG A 256 20.98 4.25 15.72
CA ARG A 256 19.83 4.32 14.82
C ARG A 256 18.57 4.62 15.61
N VAL A 257 18.07 5.84 15.49
CA VAL A 257 16.78 6.21 16.04
C VAL A 257 15.68 5.83 15.05
N LYS A 258 14.61 5.22 15.57
CA LYS A 258 13.47 4.82 14.74
C LYS A 258 12.76 6.06 14.18
N SER A 259 12.34 5.99 12.91
CA SER A 259 11.67 7.10 12.24
C SER A 259 10.30 7.43 12.83
N PRO A 260 9.85 8.70 12.78
CA PRO A 260 8.54 9.12 13.28
C PRO A 260 7.37 8.27 12.79
N TYR A 261 7.33 7.96 11.49
CA TYR A 261 6.30 7.07 10.93
C TYR A 261 6.32 5.66 11.53
N SER A 262 7.52 5.09 11.68
CA SER A 262 7.67 3.75 12.26
C SER A 262 7.25 3.70 13.73
N ILE A 263 7.49 4.79 14.48
CA ILE A 263 7.04 4.95 15.87
C ILE A 263 5.51 5.04 15.90
N TRP A 264 4.92 5.95 15.12
CA TRP A 264 3.48 6.13 15.02
C TRP A 264 2.75 4.83 14.66
N LYS A 265 3.22 4.15 13.61
CA LYS A 265 2.66 2.86 13.20
C LYS A 265 2.71 1.80 14.29
N LYS A 266 3.77 1.82 15.12
CA LYS A 266 3.89 0.91 16.25
C LYS A 266 2.94 1.28 17.39
N MET A 267 2.77 2.59 17.67
CA MET A 267 1.78 3.09 18.61
C MET A 267 0.38 2.65 18.20
N GLN A 268 0.03 2.79 16.91
CA GLN A 268 -1.27 2.38 16.38
C GLN A 268 -1.48 0.86 16.43
N ASN A 269 -0.52 0.07 15.93
CA ASN A 269 -0.67 -1.38 15.83
C ASN A 269 -0.62 -2.11 17.18
N LYS A 270 0.02 -1.53 18.20
CA LYS A 270 0.15 -2.13 19.53
C LYS A 270 -0.64 -1.41 20.60
N HIS A 271 -1.35 -0.34 20.22
CA HIS A 271 -2.13 0.51 21.13
C HIS A 271 -1.33 0.96 22.36
N VAL A 272 -0.07 1.38 22.14
CA VAL A 272 0.86 1.82 23.19
C VAL A 272 1.20 3.29 23.03
N THR A 273 1.57 3.94 24.15
CA THR A 273 2.06 5.33 24.13
C THR A 273 3.51 5.40 23.64
N PHE A 274 4.00 6.61 23.36
CA PHE A 274 5.41 6.83 22.96
C PHE A 274 6.39 6.29 24.01
N GLU A 275 6.11 6.49 25.29
CA GLU A 275 6.94 6.10 26.43
C GLU A 275 7.04 4.56 26.61
N GLU A 276 6.06 3.82 26.14
CA GLU A 276 6.02 2.35 26.19
C GLU A 276 6.79 1.68 25.05
N ILE A 277 7.26 2.46 24.07
CA ILE A 277 8.09 1.94 22.99
C ILE A 277 9.54 1.81 23.46
N TYR A 278 9.95 0.60 23.75
CA TYR A 278 11.30 0.29 24.26
C TYR A 278 12.41 0.23 23.20
N ASP A 279 12.09 0.12 21.90
CA ASP A 279 13.04 -0.04 20.78
C ASP A 279 13.16 1.21 19.92
N ILE A 280 13.07 2.40 20.52
CA ILE A 280 13.28 3.69 19.84
C ILE A 280 14.74 3.79 19.38
N LEU A 281 15.68 3.35 20.23
CA LEU A 281 17.09 3.31 19.95
C LEU A 281 17.52 1.91 19.55
N ALA A 282 18.21 1.79 18.43
CA ALA A 282 18.95 0.61 18.02
C ALA A 282 20.44 0.96 17.83
N VAL A 283 21.30 -0.03 18.06
CA VAL A 283 22.74 0.07 17.84
C VAL A 283 23.10 -0.74 16.61
N ARG A 284 23.77 -0.12 15.65
CA ARG A 284 24.26 -0.80 14.46
C ARG A 284 25.77 -0.95 14.55
N ILE A 285 26.25 -2.17 14.41
CA ILE A 285 27.66 -2.51 14.35
C ILE A 285 27.97 -2.94 12.90
N VAL A 286 28.75 -2.14 12.22
CA VAL A 286 29.25 -2.42 10.87
C VAL A 286 30.71 -2.82 10.99
N TYR A 287 31.06 -4.05 10.62
CA TYR A 287 32.44 -4.52 10.67
C TYR A 287 32.97 -4.78 9.26
N THR A 288 34.28 -4.62 9.12
CA THR A 288 34.99 -4.98 7.87
C THR A 288 35.69 -6.33 8.08
N PRO A 289 35.24 -7.40 7.39
CA PRO A 289 35.81 -8.70 7.55
C PRO A 289 37.26 -8.73 7.03
N LYS A 290 38.15 -9.45 7.71
CA LYS A 290 39.57 -9.66 7.26
C LYS A 290 39.61 -10.46 5.97
N ASP A 291 38.73 -11.44 5.86
CA ASP A 291 38.54 -12.27 4.68
C ASP A 291 37.01 -12.36 4.39
N ARG A 292 36.62 -12.11 3.16
CA ARG A 292 35.23 -12.21 2.73
C ARG A 292 34.62 -13.60 2.92
N SER A 293 35.45 -14.65 2.84
CA SER A 293 35.02 -16.03 3.10
C SER A 293 34.59 -16.27 4.56
N GLU A 294 35.14 -15.48 5.49
CA GLU A 294 34.86 -15.56 6.93
C GLU A 294 33.78 -14.56 7.41
N GLU A 295 33.16 -13.81 6.49
CA GLU A 295 32.21 -12.74 6.78
C GLU A 295 31.13 -13.21 7.75
N ILE A 296 30.49 -14.34 7.48
CA ILE A 296 29.42 -14.89 8.33
C ILE A 296 29.99 -15.31 9.68
N ASN A 297 31.12 -16.01 9.72
CA ASN A 297 31.73 -16.46 10.95
C ASN A 297 32.11 -15.30 11.87
N GLU A 298 32.66 -14.21 11.31
CA GLU A 298 32.98 -13.01 12.09
C GLU A 298 31.72 -12.34 12.66
N CYS A 299 30.61 -12.32 11.95
CA CYS A 299 29.34 -11.82 12.45
C CYS A 299 28.91 -12.55 13.73
N PHE A 300 28.93 -13.88 13.70
CA PHE A 300 28.58 -14.69 14.88
C PHE A 300 29.60 -14.60 16.01
N ARG A 301 30.88 -14.43 15.71
CA ARG A 301 31.92 -14.18 16.74
C ARG A 301 31.68 -12.87 17.48
N ILE A 302 31.29 -11.81 16.76
CA ILE A 302 30.87 -10.52 17.36
C ILE A 302 29.64 -10.73 18.26
N TYR A 303 28.62 -11.44 17.78
CA TYR A 303 27.43 -11.76 18.57
C TYR A 303 27.80 -12.47 19.87
N VAL A 304 28.63 -13.51 19.84
CA VAL A 304 29.07 -14.24 21.03
C VAL A 304 29.79 -13.31 22.02
N ALA A 305 30.68 -12.45 21.54
CA ALA A 305 31.42 -11.50 22.37
C ALA A 305 30.46 -10.50 23.08
N ILE A 306 29.45 -10.00 22.37
CA ILE A 306 28.50 -9.06 22.93
C ILE A 306 27.55 -9.75 23.92
N ASN A 307 27.15 -11.00 23.64
CA ASN A 307 26.28 -11.77 24.51
C ASN A 307 26.96 -12.18 25.84
N GLN A 308 28.31 -12.16 25.91
CA GLN A 308 29.05 -12.30 27.15
C GLN A 308 28.99 -11.04 28.03
N ILE A 309 28.75 -9.86 27.42
CA ILE A 309 28.69 -8.57 28.13
C ILE A 309 27.24 -8.32 28.62
N TYR A 310 26.25 -8.54 27.75
CA TYR A 310 24.85 -8.24 27.98
C TYR A 310 23.98 -9.49 27.78
N LYS A 311 22.92 -9.64 28.59
CA LYS A 311 21.98 -10.75 28.41
C LYS A 311 21.05 -10.50 27.23
N SER A 312 20.97 -11.46 26.32
CA SER A 312 20.05 -11.42 25.19
C SER A 312 18.64 -11.88 25.60
N HIS A 313 17.64 -11.33 24.90
CA HIS A 313 16.27 -11.80 24.95
C HIS A 313 16.14 -13.08 24.10
N PRO A 314 15.74 -14.25 24.67
CA PRO A 314 15.78 -15.54 23.96
C PRO A 314 15.01 -15.54 22.64
N ASP A 315 13.81 -14.97 22.62
CA ASP A 315 12.89 -15.06 21.48
C ASP A 315 13.10 -13.94 20.44
N ARG A 316 14.14 -13.10 20.61
CA ARG A 316 14.37 -11.92 19.77
C ARG A 316 15.71 -11.94 19.03
N LEU A 317 16.28 -13.12 18.82
CA LEU A 317 17.35 -13.34 17.86
C LEU A 317 16.73 -13.50 16.47
N ARG A 318 17.20 -12.71 15.49
CA ARG A 318 16.78 -12.80 14.09
C ARG A 318 18.00 -12.96 13.20
N ASP A 319 18.13 -14.13 12.63
CA ASP A 319 19.25 -14.48 11.74
C ASP A 319 18.84 -14.20 10.27
N TRP A 320 19.08 -12.97 9.85
CA TRP A 320 18.97 -12.55 8.45
C TRP A 320 20.29 -12.66 7.69
N VAL A 321 21.35 -13.20 8.31
CA VAL A 321 22.65 -13.44 7.67
C VAL A 321 22.59 -14.74 6.88
N ASN A 322 22.18 -15.84 7.51
CA ASN A 322 22.00 -17.13 6.84
C ASN A 322 20.71 -17.21 6.01
N HIS A 323 19.69 -16.43 6.38
CA HIS A 323 18.38 -16.39 5.72
C HIS A 323 18.02 -14.94 5.34
N PRO A 324 18.64 -14.40 4.25
CA PRO A 324 18.37 -13.04 3.80
C PRO A 324 16.89 -12.80 3.54
N LYS A 325 16.43 -11.56 3.74
CA LYS A 325 15.08 -11.18 3.34
C LYS A 325 14.95 -11.12 1.82
N ALA A 326 13.74 -11.23 1.29
CA ALA A 326 13.44 -11.16 -0.15
C ALA A 326 13.93 -9.88 -0.86
N ASN A 327 14.27 -8.83 -0.12
CA ASN A 327 14.89 -7.61 -0.65
C ASN A 327 16.42 -7.59 -0.50
N GLY A 328 17.04 -8.74 -0.25
CA GLY A 328 18.49 -8.87 -0.10
C GLY A 328 19.05 -8.39 1.25
N TYR A 329 18.20 -7.95 2.19
CA TYR A 329 18.66 -7.46 3.50
C TYR A 329 19.29 -8.56 4.33
N GLN A 330 20.54 -8.33 4.81
CA GLN A 330 21.28 -9.22 5.68
C GLN A 330 21.74 -8.48 6.94
N ALA A 331 21.50 -9.03 8.10
CA ALA A 331 22.02 -8.62 9.40
C ALA A 331 21.67 -9.64 10.47
N LEU A 332 22.45 -9.74 11.52
CA LEU A 332 22.07 -10.46 12.74
C LEU A 332 21.46 -9.46 13.73
N HIS A 333 20.20 -9.64 14.08
CA HIS A 333 19.52 -8.80 15.05
C HIS A 333 19.44 -9.52 16.40
N VAL A 334 19.87 -8.85 17.44
CA VAL A 334 19.76 -9.33 18.83
C VAL A 334 19.23 -8.21 19.72
N THR A 335 18.35 -8.54 20.65
CA THR A 335 17.87 -7.60 21.66
C THR A 335 18.58 -7.89 22.97
N LEU A 336 19.29 -6.90 23.49
CA LEU A 336 20.15 -7.01 24.69
C LEU A 336 19.62 -6.12 25.81
N MET A 337 19.76 -6.58 27.06
CA MET A 337 19.42 -5.81 28.26
C MET A 337 20.58 -4.92 28.64
N SER A 338 20.38 -3.61 28.60
CA SER A 338 21.35 -2.63 29.09
C SER A 338 21.45 -2.65 30.63
N ASN A 339 22.54 -2.12 31.16
CA ASN A 339 22.74 -1.96 32.63
C ASN A 339 21.71 -1.02 33.28
N GLN A 340 20.98 -0.25 32.49
CA GLN A 340 19.90 0.64 32.93
C GLN A 340 18.51 -0.02 32.88
N GLY A 341 18.44 -1.33 32.62
CA GLY A 341 17.17 -2.07 32.55
C GLY A 341 16.36 -1.82 31.28
N LYS A 342 16.98 -1.24 30.22
CA LYS A 342 16.32 -1.02 28.94
C LYS A 342 16.75 -2.04 27.89
N TRP A 343 15.80 -2.55 27.12
CA TRP A 343 16.08 -3.40 25.98
C TRP A 343 16.57 -2.56 24.79
N ILE A 344 17.70 -2.94 24.22
CA ILE A 344 18.31 -2.28 23.05
C ILE A 344 18.47 -3.32 21.95
N GLU A 345 17.98 -3.01 20.75
CA GLU A 345 18.22 -3.80 19.55
C GLU A 345 19.63 -3.54 19.01
N VAL A 346 20.41 -4.58 18.80
CA VAL A 346 21.72 -4.51 18.17
C VAL A 346 21.66 -5.23 16.82
N GLN A 347 22.09 -4.53 15.78
CA GLN A 347 22.16 -5.02 14.40
C GLN A 347 23.63 -5.19 14.02
N ILE A 348 24.07 -6.42 13.78
CA ILE A 348 25.44 -6.77 13.41
C ILE A 348 25.44 -7.12 11.93
N ARG A 349 26.28 -6.46 11.14
CA ARG A 349 26.43 -6.70 9.71
C ARG A 349 27.81 -6.25 9.21
N SER A 350 28.29 -6.83 8.11
CA SER A 350 29.51 -6.39 7.48
C SER A 350 29.29 -5.08 6.71
N ASP A 351 30.37 -4.46 6.25
CA ASP A 351 30.35 -3.30 5.34
C ASP A 351 29.59 -3.62 4.04
N HIS A 352 29.76 -4.80 3.46
CA HIS A 352 29.03 -5.25 2.28
C HIS A 352 27.52 -5.41 2.57
N MET A 353 27.16 -6.09 3.67
CA MET A 353 25.77 -6.23 4.10
C MET A 353 25.14 -4.86 4.41
N ASP A 354 25.92 -3.89 4.94
CA ASP A 354 25.48 -2.51 5.19
C ASP A 354 25.19 -1.79 3.88
N GLU A 355 26.04 -1.94 2.88
CA GLU A 355 25.84 -1.36 1.55
C GLU A 355 24.57 -1.92 0.87
N VAL A 356 24.41 -3.23 0.87
CA VAL A 356 23.20 -3.89 0.33
C VAL A 356 21.95 -3.47 1.11
N ALA A 357 22.03 -3.31 2.44
CA ALA A 357 20.90 -2.88 3.26
C ALA A 357 20.50 -1.42 3.04
N GLU A 358 21.41 -0.53 2.66
CA GLU A 358 21.14 0.90 2.43
C GLU A 358 20.76 1.20 0.98
N GLN A 359 21.39 0.54 0.00
CA GLN A 359 21.24 0.79 -1.44
C GLN A 359 20.41 -0.29 -2.17
N GLY A 360 20.08 -1.39 -1.47
CA GLY A 360 19.30 -2.49 -2.03
C GLY A 360 19.93 -3.11 -3.27
N PHE A 361 19.11 -3.52 -4.21
CA PHE A 361 19.56 -4.07 -5.48
C PHE A 361 20.42 -3.09 -6.31
N ALA A 362 20.35 -1.78 -6.05
CA ALA A 362 21.20 -0.80 -6.71
C ALA A 362 22.70 -0.99 -6.37
N ALA A 363 23.06 -1.56 -5.20
CA ALA A 363 24.42 -1.88 -4.83
C ALA A 363 25.07 -2.89 -5.80
N HIS A 364 24.32 -3.86 -6.31
CA HIS A 364 24.81 -4.86 -7.27
C HIS A 364 25.18 -4.26 -8.64
N TRP A 365 24.63 -3.10 -9.00
CA TRP A 365 24.91 -2.42 -10.27
C TRP A 365 26.23 -1.65 -10.26
N LYS A 366 26.76 -1.31 -9.08
CA LYS A 366 28.06 -0.63 -8.95
C LYS A 366 29.24 -1.45 -9.48
N TYR A 367 29.13 -2.76 -9.48
CA TYR A 367 30.23 -3.66 -9.83
C TYR A 367 30.17 -4.19 -11.27
N LYS A 368 29.11 -3.92 -12.05
CA LYS A 368 28.87 -4.58 -13.35
C LYS A 368 28.86 -3.64 -14.58
N ASP A 369 29.39 -2.41 -14.51
CA ASP A 369 29.55 -1.57 -15.71
C ASP A 369 30.65 -2.15 -16.62
N GLY A 370 30.23 -2.93 -17.63
CA GLY A 370 31.14 -3.45 -18.68
C GLY A 370 30.91 -4.89 -19.11
N VAL A 371 30.06 -5.64 -18.41
CA VAL A 371 29.65 -6.99 -18.82
C VAL A 371 28.14 -6.94 -19.12
N PRO A 372 27.66 -7.50 -20.26
CA PRO A 372 26.22 -7.68 -20.45
C PRO A 372 25.74 -8.46 -19.23
N ALA A 373 24.84 -7.86 -18.46
CA ALA A 373 24.22 -8.52 -17.33
C ALA A 373 23.37 -9.68 -17.90
N GLU A 374 23.96 -10.85 -17.98
CA GLU A 374 23.17 -12.06 -17.82
C GLU A 374 22.61 -11.95 -16.41
N LEU A 375 21.31 -11.76 -16.33
CA LEU A 375 20.48 -11.64 -15.13
C LEU A 375 20.51 -12.90 -14.23
N ASN A 376 21.59 -13.67 -14.26
CA ASN A 376 21.65 -15.04 -13.75
C ASN A 376 21.98 -15.16 -12.25
N ASP A 377 22.32 -14.07 -11.54
CA ASP A 377 22.71 -14.18 -10.13
C ASP A 377 21.64 -13.71 -9.11
N ASP A 378 20.63 -12.92 -9.51
CA ASP A 378 19.57 -12.47 -8.62
C ASP A 378 18.25 -13.21 -8.89
N THR A 379 18.23 -14.50 -8.54
CA THR A 379 17.04 -15.36 -8.73
C THR A 379 15.78 -14.81 -8.05
N GLU A 380 15.89 -14.13 -6.92
CA GLU A 380 14.74 -13.59 -6.18
C GLU A 380 14.11 -12.36 -6.84
N LEU A 381 14.94 -11.41 -7.32
CA LEU A 381 14.44 -10.26 -8.07
C LEU A 381 13.78 -10.70 -9.38
N ASN A 382 14.43 -11.62 -10.10
CA ASN A 382 13.90 -12.16 -11.35
C ASN A 382 12.60 -12.95 -11.14
N ASN A 383 12.51 -13.75 -10.08
CA ASN A 383 11.29 -14.46 -9.71
C ASN A 383 10.16 -13.48 -9.36
N TRP A 384 10.48 -12.41 -8.64
CA TRP A 384 9.50 -11.38 -8.32
C TRP A 384 9.04 -10.61 -9.57
N LEU A 385 9.93 -10.21 -10.47
CA LEU A 385 9.59 -9.57 -11.75
C LEU A 385 8.73 -10.49 -12.63
N SER A 386 9.04 -11.80 -12.67
CA SER A 386 8.23 -12.80 -13.35
C SER A 386 6.83 -12.90 -12.74
N THR A 387 6.72 -12.90 -11.40
CA THR A 387 5.42 -12.91 -10.71
C THR A 387 4.60 -11.66 -11.02
N ILE A 388 5.25 -10.48 -11.03
CA ILE A 388 4.58 -9.23 -11.44
C ILE A 388 4.10 -9.32 -12.88
N LYS A 389 4.92 -9.87 -13.79
CA LYS A 389 4.54 -10.06 -15.20
C LYS A 389 3.34 -11.00 -15.33
N GLU A 390 3.31 -12.12 -14.61
CA GLU A 390 2.15 -13.03 -14.56
C GLU A 390 0.87 -12.32 -14.08
N ILE A 391 0.97 -11.44 -13.07
CA ILE A 391 -0.15 -10.65 -12.57
C ILE A 391 -0.64 -9.63 -13.63
N LEU A 392 0.29 -9.04 -14.38
CA LEU A 392 0.01 -8.05 -15.41
C LEU A 392 -0.64 -8.65 -16.67
N ASP A 393 -0.29 -9.88 -17.00
CA ASP A 393 -0.84 -10.62 -18.14
C ASP A 393 -2.25 -11.16 -17.84
N ASP A 394 -2.67 -11.22 -16.57
CA ASP A 394 -4.02 -11.65 -16.19
C ASP A 394 -5.00 -10.47 -16.33
N PRO A 395 -6.03 -10.54 -17.20
CA PRO A 395 -7.00 -9.47 -17.38
C PRO A 395 -7.88 -9.33 -16.15
N GLN A 396 -7.60 -8.35 -15.29
CA GLN A 396 -8.37 -8.06 -14.09
C GLN A 396 -9.52 -7.08 -14.39
N PRO A 397 -10.73 -7.32 -13.86
CA PRO A 397 -11.89 -6.49 -14.17
C PRO A 397 -11.92 -5.16 -13.42
N ASP A 398 -11.20 -5.03 -12.28
CA ASP A 398 -11.20 -3.84 -11.44
C ASP A 398 -9.78 -3.36 -11.12
N ALA A 399 -9.59 -2.04 -11.28
CA ALA A 399 -8.35 -1.36 -10.97
C ALA A 399 -7.96 -1.46 -9.48
N MET A 400 -8.93 -1.54 -8.57
CA MET A 400 -8.71 -1.68 -7.12
C MET A 400 -8.19 -3.08 -6.77
N ASP A 401 -8.79 -4.12 -7.34
CA ASP A 401 -8.36 -5.51 -7.13
C ASP A 401 -6.94 -5.74 -7.63
N PHE A 402 -6.56 -5.10 -8.75
CA PHE A 402 -5.20 -5.12 -9.27
C PHE A 402 -4.20 -4.50 -8.30
N LEU A 403 -4.49 -3.28 -7.81
CA LEU A 403 -3.61 -2.60 -6.84
C LEU A 403 -3.47 -3.39 -5.53
N ASP A 404 -4.55 -3.97 -5.02
CA ASP A 404 -4.53 -4.81 -3.81
C ASP A 404 -3.71 -6.09 -4.03
N THR A 405 -3.83 -6.71 -5.20
CA THR A 405 -3.07 -7.91 -5.57
C THR A 405 -1.56 -7.62 -5.62
N VAL A 406 -1.16 -6.51 -6.25
CA VAL A 406 0.24 -6.09 -6.30
C VAL A 406 0.75 -5.72 -4.90
N LYS A 407 -0.04 -5.01 -4.11
CA LYS A 407 0.31 -4.63 -2.73
C LYS A 407 0.57 -5.84 -1.85
N LEU A 408 -0.25 -6.88 -1.91
CA LEU A 408 -0.02 -8.13 -1.17
C LEU A 408 1.35 -8.74 -1.47
N ASN A 409 1.84 -8.63 -2.72
CA ASN A 409 3.19 -9.06 -3.08
C ASN A 409 4.30 -8.14 -2.59
N LEU A 410 4.04 -6.83 -2.45
CA LEU A 410 5.04 -5.85 -2.04
C LEU A 410 5.30 -5.82 -0.52
N PHE A 411 4.28 -6.12 0.29
CA PHE A 411 4.34 -5.93 1.75
C PHE A 411 4.54 -7.21 2.57
N ALA A 412 4.51 -8.40 1.96
CA ALA A 412 4.56 -9.63 2.70
C ALA A 412 5.91 -9.82 3.42
N SER A 413 5.88 -9.91 4.75
CA SER A 413 6.93 -10.60 5.49
C SER A 413 6.90 -12.08 5.12
N GLU A 414 8.05 -12.75 5.13
CA GLU A 414 8.17 -14.12 4.66
C GLU A 414 8.21 -15.13 5.80
N ILE A 415 7.63 -16.29 5.56
CA ILE A 415 7.74 -17.49 6.40
C ILE A 415 8.34 -18.63 5.58
N PHE A 416 9.02 -19.55 6.24
CA PHE A 416 9.62 -20.73 5.62
C PHE A 416 8.79 -21.96 5.97
N VAL A 417 8.21 -22.59 4.96
CA VAL A 417 7.31 -23.75 5.09
C VAL A 417 7.94 -24.95 4.42
N PHE A 418 7.85 -26.12 5.02
CA PHE A 418 8.47 -27.33 4.53
C PHE A 418 7.46 -28.22 3.81
N THR A 419 7.88 -28.78 2.66
CA THR A 419 7.14 -29.90 2.06
C THR A 419 7.42 -31.20 2.84
N PRO A 420 6.62 -32.27 2.67
CA PRO A 420 6.91 -33.56 3.30
C PRO A 420 8.25 -34.19 2.89
N LYS A 421 8.82 -33.73 1.76
CA LYS A 421 10.14 -34.15 1.28
C LYS A 421 11.29 -33.34 1.87
N GLY A 422 11.00 -32.34 2.73
CA GLY A 422 11.99 -31.46 3.35
C GLY A 422 12.40 -30.27 2.48
N GLU A 423 11.76 -30.04 1.33
CA GLU A 423 12.03 -28.83 0.55
C GLU A 423 11.47 -27.59 1.26
N ILE A 424 12.26 -26.54 1.35
CA ILE A 424 11.84 -25.25 1.91
C ILE A 424 11.15 -24.42 0.82
N LYS A 425 9.97 -23.90 1.15
CA LYS A 425 9.24 -22.93 0.33
C LYS A 425 9.06 -21.62 1.09
N THR A 426 9.53 -20.55 0.51
CA THR A 426 9.33 -19.21 1.05
C THR A 426 7.92 -18.75 0.71
N MET A 427 7.15 -18.35 1.72
CA MET A 427 5.76 -17.93 1.60
C MET A 427 5.53 -16.59 2.30
N PRO A 428 4.59 -15.75 1.84
CA PRO A 428 4.20 -14.55 2.56
C PRO A 428 3.62 -14.90 3.95
N ALA A 429 3.96 -14.11 4.96
CA ALA A 429 3.35 -14.26 6.29
C ALA A 429 1.82 -14.03 6.21
N GLY A 430 1.06 -14.87 6.92
CA GLY A 430 -0.40 -14.87 6.86
C GLY A 430 -0.99 -15.67 5.71
N CYS A 431 -0.15 -16.33 4.88
CA CYS A 431 -0.64 -17.25 3.85
C CYS A 431 -1.32 -18.47 4.49
N THR A 432 -2.26 -19.03 3.73
CA THR A 432 -3.05 -20.19 4.16
C THR A 432 -2.53 -21.50 3.54
N ALA A 433 -3.03 -22.63 4.02
CA ALA A 433 -2.74 -23.92 3.45
C ALA A 433 -3.14 -24.00 1.96
N LEU A 434 -4.19 -23.29 1.55
CA LEU A 434 -4.59 -23.21 0.15
C LEU A 434 -3.62 -22.38 -0.68
N ASP A 435 -3.10 -21.26 -0.14
CA ASP A 435 -2.05 -20.48 -0.79
C ASP A 435 -0.81 -21.34 -1.10
N PHE A 436 -0.42 -22.18 -0.13
CA PHE A 436 0.69 -23.11 -0.29
C PHE A 436 0.42 -24.15 -1.37
N ALA A 437 -0.81 -24.68 -1.47
CA ALA A 437 -1.20 -25.62 -2.52
C ALA A 437 -1.05 -25.00 -3.92
N PHE A 438 -1.49 -23.75 -4.11
CA PHE A 438 -1.30 -23.01 -5.37
C PHE A 438 0.16 -22.64 -5.64
N GLN A 439 0.96 -22.46 -4.59
CA GLN A 439 2.39 -22.21 -4.73
C GLN A 439 3.14 -23.42 -5.29
N ILE A 440 2.77 -24.63 -4.87
CA ILE A 440 3.36 -25.87 -5.38
C ILE A 440 2.95 -26.09 -6.82
N HIS A 441 1.64 -26.16 -7.09
CA HIS A 441 1.13 -26.41 -8.44
C HIS A 441 -0.36 -26.00 -8.55
N THR A 442 -0.74 -25.35 -9.66
CA THR A 442 -2.13 -24.89 -9.89
C THR A 442 -3.14 -26.05 -9.80
N PHE A 443 -2.80 -27.24 -10.29
CA PHE A 443 -3.66 -28.42 -10.19
C PHE A 443 -3.90 -28.83 -8.73
N LEU A 444 -2.88 -28.84 -7.89
CA LEU A 444 -3.03 -29.16 -6.47
C LEU A 444 -3.90 -28.12 -5.76
N GLY A 445 -3.69 -26.83 -6.05
CA GLY A 445 -4.50 -25.74 -5.51
C GLY A 445 -5.97 -25.85 -5.90
N SER A 446 -6.26 -26.10 -7.19
CA SER A 446 -7.65 -26.18 -7.69
C SER A 446 -8.41 -27.41 -7.20
N HIS A 447 -7.73 -28.47 -6.82
CA HIS A 447 -8.32 -29.74 -6.34
C HIS A 447 -8.09 -29.99 -4.84
N CYS A 448 -7.66 -28.96 -4.10
CA CYS A 448 -7.34 -29.07 -2.69
C CYS A 448 -8.61 -29.24 -1.85
N ILE A 449 -8.62 -30.26 -0.97
CA ILE A 449 -9.71 -30.54 -0.04
C ILE A 449 -9.33 -30.23 1.42
N GLY A 450 -8.05 -30.16 1.73
CA GLY A 450 -7.50 -29.88 3.06
C GLY A 450 -5.99 -30.02 3.07
N ALA A 451 -5.37 -29.81 4.20
CA ALA A 451 -3.95 -30.01 4.41
C ALA A 451 -3.67 -30.67 5.75
N LYS A 452 -2.50 -31.32 5.88
CA LYS A 452 -1.94 -31.67 7.17
C LYS A 452 -0.77 -30.75 7.48
N VAL A 453 -0.86 -30.04 8.57
CA VAL A 453 0.22 -29.19 9.10
C VAL A 453 0.79 -29.89 10.33
N ASN A 454 2.09 -30.17 10.30
CA ASN A 454 2.76 -30.91 11.37
C ASN A 454 2.01 -32.19 11.74
N HIS A 455 1.59 -32.96 10.72
CA HIS A 455 0.80 -34.21 10.81
C HIS A 455 -0.65 -34.04 11.30
N LYS A 456 -1.15 -32.84 11.59
CA LYS A 456 -2.54 -32.58 11.99
C LYS A 456 -3.35 -32.09 10.81
N LEU A 457 -4.55 -32.65 10.63
CA LEU A 457 -5.49 -32.21 9.59
C LEU A 457 -6.00 -30.79 9.91
N VAL A 458 -5.90 -29.90 8.95
CA VAL A 458 -6.34 -28.50 9.05
C VAL A 458 -7.20 -28.10 7.86
N PRO A 459 -8.09 -27.10 8.02
CA PRO A 459 -8.87 -26.54 6.91
C PRO A 459 -8.00 -25.77 5.92
N LEU A 460 -8.55 -25.49 4.74
CA LEU A 460 -7.87 -24.70 3.69
C LEU A 460 -7.49 -23.29 4.12
N SER A 461 -8.28 -22.68 5.02
CA SER A 461 -8.08 -21.33 5.55
C SER A 461 -7.04 -21.25 6.68
N HIS A 462 -6.48 -22.38 7.12
CA HIS A 462 -5.48 -22.41 8.19
C HIS A 462 -4.25 -21.56 7.81
N LYS A 463 -3.88 -20.59 8.65
CA LYS A 463 -2.71 -19.73 8.49
C LYS A 463 -1.44 -20.46 8.88
N LEU A 464 -0.48 -20.50 7.96
CA LEU A 464 0.81 -21.15 8.15
C LEU A 464 1.79 -20.28 8.92
N GLN A 465 2.69 -20.95 9.64
CA GLN A 465 3.78 -20.33 10.42
C GLN A 465 5.15 -20.82 9.91
N SER A 466 6.19 -20.07 10.24
CA SER A 466 7.55 -20.50 9.88
C SER A 466 7.92 -21.78 10.64
N GLY A 467 8.43 -22.76 9.92
CA GLY A 467 8.75 -24.08 10.48
C GLY A 467 7.69 -25.15 10.24
N ASP A 468 6.50 -24.79 9.75
CA ASP A 468 5.44 -25.76 9.49
C ASP A 468 5.81 -26.71 8.34
N GLN A 469 5.56 -28.01 8.55
CA GLN A 469 5.59 -29.01 7.51
C GLN A 469 4.17 -29.23 6.97
N VAL A 470 3.96 -29.01 5.66
CA VAL A 470 2.61 -29.01 5.06
C VAL A 470 2.48 -30.06 3.98
N GLU A 471 1.53 -31.00 4.18
CA GLU A 471 1.10 -31.99 3.19
C GLU A 471 -0.29 -31.62 2.64
N ILE A 472 -0.39 -31.44 1.32
CA ILE A 472 -1.65 -31.08 0.65
C ILE A 472 -2.46 -32.33 0.31
N LEU A 473 -3.74 -32.29 0.67
CA LEU A 473 -4.72 -33.34 0.32
C LEU A 473 -5.57 -32.86 -0.83
N SER A 474 -5.65 -33.64 -1.90
CA SER A 474 -6.40 -33.28 -3.11
C SER A 474 -7.38 -34.36 -3.53
N SER A 475 -8.48 -33.96 -4.18
CA SER A 475 -9.46 -34.87 -4.78
C SER A 475 -9.84 -34.38 -6.17
N LYS A 476 -9.94 -35.30 -7.13
CA LYS A 476 -10.34 -34.97 -8.51
C LYS A 476 -11.78 -34.44 -8.61
N SER A 477 -12.63 -34.73 -7.62
CA SER A 477 -14.01 -34.25 -7.55
C SER A 477 -14.14 -32.83 -6.99
N GLN A 478 -13.07 -32.27 -6.45
CA GLN A 478 -13.07 -30.90 -5.91
C GLN A 478 -12.97 -29.89 -7.04
N HIS A 479 -13.75 -28.80 -6.92
CA HIS A 479 -13.73 -27.67 -7.82
C HIS A 479 -13.48 -26.39 -7.03
N VAL A 480 -12.91 -25.37 -7.69
CA VAL A 480 -12.64 -24.07 -7.12
C VAL A 480 -13.96 -23.39 -6.72
N GLN A 481 -14.00 -22.88 -5.49
CA GLN A 481 -15.16 -22.18 -4.95
C GLN A 481 -14.89 -20.66 -4.87
N ALA A 482 -15.90 -19.85 -5.16
CA ALA A 482 -15.78 -18.39 -5.07
C ALA A 482 -15.45 -17.91 -3.64
N SER A 483 -15.93 -18.62 -2.62
CA SER A 483 -15.63 -18.34 -1.21
C SER A 483 -14.15 -18.42 -0.85
N TRP A 484 -13.33 -19.15 -1.63
CA TRP A 484 -11.90 -19.29 -1.39
C TRP A 484 -11.15 -17.96 -1.51
N ILE A 485 -11.67 -17.01 -2.28
CA ILE A 485 -11.10 -15.66 -2.43
C ILE A 485 -11.04 -14.93 -1.10
N ASN A 486 -11.97 -15.20 -0.19
CA ASN A 486 -12.12 -14.47 1.07
C ASN A 486 -11.01 -14.75 2.09
N PHE A 487 -10.33 -15.90 2.00
CA PHE A 487 -9.30 -16.27 2.96
C PHE A 487 -7.91 -16.50 2.38
N VAL A 488 -7.76 -16.62 1.04
CA VAL A 488 -6.42 -16.66 0.45
C VAL A 488 -5.77 -15.28 0.50
N SER A 489 -4.48 -15.27 0.81
CA SER A 489 -3.72 -14.04 1.02
C SER A 489 -2.70 -13.75 -0.09
N THR A 490 -2.34 -14.76 -0.92
CA THR A 490 -1.36 -14.56 -1.99
C THR A 490 -2.01 -14.13 -3.30
N ALA A 491 -1.34 -13.23 -4.01
CA ALA A 491 -1.78 -12.79 -5.33
C ALA A 491 -1.85 -13.94 -6.34
N LYS A 492 -0.89 -14.87 -6.28
CA LYS A 492 -0.86 -16.07 -7.15
C LYS A 492 -2.10 -16.93 -6.96
N ALA A 493 -2.49 -17.23 -5.71
CA ALA A 493 -3.68 -18.01 -5.43
C ALA A 493 -4.95 -17.26 -5.87
N LYS A 494 -5.09 -15.96 -5.53
CA LYS A 494 -6.23 -15.15 -5.96
C LYS A 494 -6.37 -15.10 -7.48
N GLY A 495 -5.28 -14.77 -8.19
CA GLY A 495 -5.29 -14.71 -9.65
C GLY A 495 -5.66 -16.05 -10.29
N LYS A 496 -5.10 -17.17 -9.82
CA LYS A 496 -5.43 -18.50 -10.35
C LYS A 496 -6.89 -18.91 -10.05
N ILE A 497 -7.39 -18.63 -8.84
CA ILE A 497 -8.79 -18.87 -8.48
C ILE A 497 -9.73 -18.07 -9.40
N LEU A 498 -9.50 -16.76 -9.55
CA LEU A 498 -10.30 -15.91 -10.42
C LEU A 498 -10.26 -16.35 -11.88
N ALA A 499 -9.08 -16.72 -12.40
CA ALA A 499 -8.93 -17.21 -13.77
C ALA A 499 -9.73 -18.50 -14.01
N ILE A 500 -9.68 -19.46 -13.06
CA ILE A 500 -10.45 -20.70 -13.14
C ILE A 500 -11.96 -20.40 -13.10
N LEU A 501 -12.43 -19.60 -12.14
CA LEU A 501 -13.84 -19.22 -12.03
C LEU A 501 -14.36 -18.52 -13.29
N ARG A 502 -13.56 -17.64 -13.90
CA ARG A 502 -13.93 -16.98 -15.17
C ARG A 502 -14.02 -17.97 -16.33
N ARG A 503 -13.07 -18.91 -16.41
CA ARG A 503 -13.13 -19.95 -17.44
C ARG A 503 -14.38 -20.80 -17.27
N ASP A 504 -14.65 -21.26 -16.06
CA ASP A 504 -15.79 -22.10 -15.73
C ASP A 504 -17.11 -21.35 -15.99
N ASN A 505 -17.18 -20.05 -15.65
CA ASN A 505 -18.34 -19.21 -15.97
C ASN A 505 -18.53 -19.02 -17.49
N ARG A 506 -17.45 -18.85 -18.29
CA ARG A 506 -17.55 -18.78 -19.75
C ARG A 506 -18.05 -20.09 -20.37
N GLU A 507 -17.62 -21.23 -19.84
CA GLU A 507 -18.12 -22.54 -20.29
C GLU A 507 -19.60 -22.69 -19.93
N LEU A 508 -20.01 -22.27 -18.73
CA LEU A 508 -21.42 -22.29 -18.29
C LEU A 508 -22.27 -21.32 -19.10
N GLN A 509 -21.75 -20.12 -19.43
CA GLN A 509 -22.40 -19.13 -20.28
C GLN A 509 -22.69 -19.71 -21.67
N LYS A 510 -21.68 -20.28 -22.35
CA LYS A 510 -21.84 -20.90 -23.64
C LYS A 510 -22.86 -22.04 -23.60
N LYS A 511 -22.80 -22.87 -22.56
CA LYS A 511 -23.75 -23.97 -22.37
C LYS A 511 -25.16 -23.47 -22.11
N GLY A 512 -25.32 -22.39 -21.33
CA GLY A 512 -26.61 -21.77 -21.10
C GLY A 512 -27.20 -21.11 -22.34
N GLU A 513 -26.36 -20.45 -23.14
CA GLU A 513 -26.74 -19.88 -24.44
C GLU A 513 -27.25 -20.97 -25.39
N GLN A 514 -26.56 -22.11 -25.49
CA GLN A 514 -27.01 -23.24 -26.28
C GLN A 514 -28.34 -23.81 -25.80
N ILE A 515 -28.51 -24.02 -24.49
CA ILE A 515 -29.75 -24.53 -23.90
C ILE A 515 -30.90 -23.55 -24.19
N LEU A 516 -30.69 -22.24 -24.07
CA LEU A 516 -31.70 -21.24 -24.37
C LEU A 516 -32.05 -21.21 -25.87
N ASP A 517 -31.03 -21.27 -26.74
CA ASP A 517 -31.26 -21.32 -28.20
C ASP A 517 -32.09 -22.55 -28.63
N ASP A 518 -31.71 -23.73 -28.13
CA ASP A 518 -32.43 -24.97 -28.39
C ASP A 518 -33.89 -24.90 -27.86
N TRP A 519 -34.10 -24.28 -26.69
CA TRP A 519 -35.43 -24.14 -26.10
C TRP A 519 -36.30 -23.15 -26.87
N LEU A 520 -35.73 -21.99 -27.26
CA LEU A 520 -36.44 -20.98 -28.08
C LEU A 520 -36.82 -21.53 -29.45
N ARG A 521 -35.88 -22.23 -30.14
CA ARG A 521 -36.18 -22.87 -31.44
C ARG A 521 -37.27 -23.90 -31.37
N LYS A 522 -37.33 -24.70 -30.32
CA LYS A 522 -38.43 -25.65 -30.09
C LYS A 522 -39.79 -24.97 -29.95
N ASN A 523 -39.81 -23.72 -29.55
CA ASN A 523 -41.01 -22.90 -29.33
C ASN A 523 -41.24 -21.85 -30.42
N GLU A 524 -40.55 -22.00 -31.60
CA GLU A 524 -40.66 -21.14 -32.77
C GLU A 524 -40.26 -19.68 -32.47
N LEU A 525 -39.30 -19.47 -31.55
CA LEU A 525 -38.71 -18.17 -31.18
C LEU A 525 -37.21 -18.16 -31.51
N GLU A 526 -36.65 -16.96 -31.69
CA GLU A 526 -35.22 -16.76 -31.93
C GLU A 526 -34.61 -15.91 -30.80
N ILE A 527 -33.29 -16.10 -30.56
CA ILE A 527 -32.53 -15.25 -29.62
C ILE A 527 -32.44 -13.84 -30.23
N THR A 528 -33.13 -12.91 -29.62
CA THR A 528 -33.07 -11.49 -29.96
C THR A 528 -32.87 -10.65 -28.71
N THR A 529 -32.33 -9.43 -28.86
CA THR A 529 -32.13 -8.51 -27.71
C THR A 529 -33.42 -8.30 -26.91
N PRO A 530 -34.60 -8.08 -27.53
CA PRO A 530 -35.87 -7.94 -26.79
C PRO A 530 -36.25 -9.18 -25.97
N VAL A 531 -36.00 -10.39 -26.52
CA VAL A 531 -36.28 -11.66 -25.84
C VAL A 531 -35.38 -11.80 -24.59
N LEU A 532 -34.08 -11.52 -24.75
CA LEU A 532 -33.13 -11.56 -23.63
C LEU A 532 -33.46 -10.51 -22.56
N THR A 533 -33.83 -9.29 -22.95
CA THR A 533 -34.23 -8.25 -22.00
C THR A 533 -35.48 -8.65 -21.20
N LYS A 534 -36.51 -9.19 -21.86
CA LYS A 534 -37.70 -9.67 -21.16
C LYS A 534 -37.41 -10.79 -20.17
N LEU A 535 -36.57 -11.78 -20.56
CA LEU A 535 -36.18 -12.87 -19.65
C LEU A 535 -35.34 -12.34 -18.47
N CYS A 536 -34.42 -11.39 -18.73
CA CYS A 536 -33.65 -10.75 -17.66
C CYS A 536 -34.55 -9.99 -16.69
N ASP A 537 -35.51 -9.19 -17.21
CA ASP A 537 -36.45 -8.42 -16.39
C ASP A 537 -37.38 -9.35 -15.58
N PHE A 538 -37.85 -10.42 -16.19
CA PHE A 538 -38.76 -11.40 -15.55
C PHE A 538 -38.07 -12.15 -14.39
N HIS A 539 -36.78 -12.50 -14.57
CA HIS A 539 -36.00 -13.23 -13.58
C HIS A 539 -35.06 -12.33 -12.75
N GLU A 540 -35.21 -10.99 -12.84
CA GLU A 540 -34.44 -9.99 -12.08
C GLU A 540 -32.93 -10.07 -12.29
N PHE A 541 -32.46 -10.52 -13.46
CA PHE A 541 -31.04 -10.48 -13.81
C PHE A 541 -30.63 -9.10 -14.36
N LYS A 542 -29.50 -8.57 -13.86
CA LYS A 542 -28.95 -7.28 -14.33
C LYS A 542 -28.21 -7.37 -15.64
N LYS A 543 -27.72 -8.56 -16.00
CA LYS A 543 -26.93 -8.83 -17.22
C LYS A 543 -27.37 -10.12 -17.87
N THR A 544 -27.33 -10.14 -19.20
CA THR A 544 -27.61 -11.36 -20.00
C THR A 544 -26.63 -12.50 -19.72
N ASP A 545 -25.40 -12.18 -19.38
CA ASP A 545 -24.39 -13.17 -19.00
C ASP A 545 -24.80 -13.95 -17.75
N ASP A 546 -25.38 -13.28 -16.75
CA ASP A 546 -25.84 -13.90 -15.51
C ASP A 546 -27.03 -14.86 -15.78
N LEU A 547 -27.93 -14.48 -16.69
CA LEU A 547 -29.01 -15.32 -17.17
C LEU A 547 -28.48 -16.61 -17.80
N PHE A 548 -27.54 -16.49 -18.75
CA PHE A 548 -26.94 -17.65 -19.39
C PHE A 548 -26.20 -18.58 -18.40
N ILE A 549 -25.46 -17.99 -17.44
CA ILE A 549 -24.78 -18.76 -16.39
C ILE A 549 -25.79 -19.50 -15.52
N ALA A 550 -26.91 -18.87 -15.15
CA ALA A 550 -27.97 -19.50 -14.35
C ALA A 550 -28.62 -20.68 -15.08
N ILE A 551 -28.90 -20.54 -16.38
CA ILE A 551 -29.42 -21.62 -17.22
C ILE A 551 -28.37 -22.74 -17.37
N GLY A 552 -27.12 -22.40 -17.62
CA GLY A 552 -26.01 -23.36 -17.77
C GLY A 552 -25.73 -24.17 -16.49
N LYS A 553 -25.87 -23.53 -15.32
CA LYS A 553 -25.81 -24.19 -13.98
C LYS A 553 -27.05 -24.99 -13.65
N ARG A 554 -28.13 -24.86 -14.43
CA ARG A 554 -29.47 -25.41 -14.13
C ARG A 554 -30.05 -24.90 -12.78
N THR A 555 -29.62 -23.75 -12.32
CA THR A 555 -30.22 -23.06 -11.18
C THR A 555 -31.51 -22.35 -11.59
N MET A 556 -31.67 -22.08 -12.88
CA MET A 556 -32.87 -21.62 -13.52
C MET A 556 -33.27 -22.64 -14.60
N LEU A 557 -34.54 -23.00 -14.57
CA LEU A 557 -35.15 -23.92 -15.57
C LEU A 557 -36.15 -23.10 -16.40
N LEU A 558 -36.05 -23.23 -17.71
CA LEU A 558 -36.99 -22.59 -18.66
C LEU A 558 -38.29 -23.41 -18.74
N GLY A 559 -39.43 -22.75 -18.61
CA GLY A 559 -40.74 -23.37 -18.56
C GLY A 559 -41.85 -22.58 -19.27
N ASP A 560 -43.11 -23.01 -19.12
CA ASP A 560 -44.26 -22.42 -19.82
C ASP A 560 -44.49 -20.96 -19.42
N ARG A 561 -44.19 -20.56 -18.18
CA ARG A 561 -44.30 -19.17 -17.71
C ARG A 561 -43.36 -18.21 -18.48
N ASP A 562 -42.19 -18.69 -18.84
CA ASP A 562 -41.23 -17.92 -19.65
C ASP A 562 -41.75 -17.69 -21.06
N LEU A 563 -42.47 -18.71 -21.63
CA LEU A 563 -43.13 -18.57 -22.92
C LEU A 563 -44.32 -17.60 -22.89
N ASP A 564 -45.09 -17.64 -21.84
CA ASP A 564 -46.24 -16.72 -21.66
C ASP A 564 -45.74 -15.28 -21.61
N GLU A 565 -44.69 -15.01 -20.84
CA GLU A 565 -44.05 -13.66 -20.75
C GLU A 565 -43.49 -13.20 -22.10
N LEU A 566 -42.86 -14.11 -22.87
CA LEU A 566 -42.30 -13.78 -24.18
C LEU A 566 -43.39 -13.55 -25.23
N ARG A 567 -44.58 -14.18 -25.14
CA ARG A 567 -45.68 -14.08 -26.06
C ARG A 567 -46.65 -12.93 -25.73
N GLU A 568 -46.68 -12.43 -24.48
CA GLU A 568 -47.51 -11.26 -24.12
C GLU A 568 -47.04 -10.00 -24.85
N LYS A 569 -47.85 -9.51 -25.77
CA LYS A 569 -47.71 -8.17 -26.31
C LYS A 569 -48.07 -7.18 -25.20
N LYS A 570 -47.12 -6.30 -24.79
CA LYS A 570 -47.46 -5.16 -23.94
C LYS A 570 -48.62 -4.43 -24.56
N PRO A 571 -49.76 -4.18 -23.81
CA PRO A 571 -50.83 -3.34 -24.34
C PRO A 571 -50.29 -1.93 -24.47
N GLU A 572 -50.45 -1.35 -25.67
CA GLU A 572 -50.22 0.07 -25.92
C GLU A 572 -51.01 0.88 -24.90
N SER A 573 -50.37 1.83 -24.26
CA SER A 573 -50.93 2.72 -23.27
C SER A 573 -51.99 3.60 -23.91
N ASN A 574 -53.26 3.24 -23.73
CA ASN A 574 -54.38 4.18 -23.88
C ASN A 574 -54.99 4.47 -22.50
N GLY A 575 -54.96 5.75 -22.16
CA GLY A 575 -55.37 6.27 -20.89
C GLY A 575 -56.85 6.02 -20.56
N GLY A 576 -57.15 5.87 -19.30
CA GLY A 576 -58.53 5.89 -18.83
C GLY A 576 -58.77 5.25 -17.48
N TRP A 577 -58.68 5.98 -16.45
CA TRP A 577 -59.50 6.11 -15.24
C TRP A 577 -60.17 4.89 -14.59
N ARG A 578 -59.91 4.78 -13.26
CA ARG A 578 -60.78 4.25 -12.15
C ARG A 578 -60.69 2.76 -11.86
N ARG A 579 -60.58 2.28 -10.64
CA ARG A 579 -61.03 2.63 -9.27
C ARG A 579 -60.59 1.49 -8.31
N TYR A 580 -60.11 1.87 -7.13
CA TYR A 580 -60.30 1.28 -5.78
C TYR A 580 -60.57 -0.24 -5.64
N VAL A 581 -59.76 -0.93 -4.84
CA VAL A 581 -59.99 -1.33 -3.43
C VAL A 581 -58.73 -1.93 -2.82
N PRO A 582 -58.44 -1.74 -1.51
CA PRO A 582 -57.19 -2.15 -0.87
C PRO A 582 -57.36 -3.49 -0.16
N PHE A 583 -56.34 -4.33 -0.14
CA PHE A 583 -56.12 -5.26 0.97
C PHE A 583 -54.65 -5.68 1.09
N PHE A 584 -54.08 -5.29 2.20
CA PHE A 584 -53.01 -5.85 3.01
C PHE A 584 -52.10 -6.95 2.40
N ASN A 585 -50.84 -6.61 2.21
CA ASN A 585 -49.76 -7.40 2.79
C ASN A 585 -48.55 -6.49 3.08
N ARG A 586 -48.23 -6.41 4.34
CA ARG A 586 -47.16 -5.67 4.94
C ARG A 586 -45.87 -6.49 4.70
N THR A 587 -45.09 -6.13 3.74
CA THR A 587 -43.63 -6.38 3.72
C THR A 587 -42.97 -5.01 3.72
N GLU A 588 -42.16 -4.80 4.73
CA GLU A 588 -41.46 -3.55 4.98
C GLU A 588 -40.61 -3.16 3.76
N ARG A 589 -41.16 -2.29 2.90
CA ARG A 589 -40.34 -1.43 2.06
C ARG A 589 -39.76 -0.36 2.99
N ARG A 590 -38.44 -0.45 3.27
CA ARG A 590 -37.71 0.72 3.72
C ARG A 590 -37.95 1.81 2.69
N GLU A 591 -38.65 2.85 3.11
CA GLU A 591 -38.80 4.10 2.38
C GLU A 591 -37.37 4.67 2.21
N GLU A 592 -36.84 4.63 0.99
CA GLU A 592 -35.81 5.56 0.58
C GLU A 592 -36.42 6.96 0.67
N ARG A 593 -36.13 7.66 1.76
CA ARG A 593 -36.36 9.10 1.83
C ARG A 593 -35.58 9.71 0.67
N ASN A 594 -36.24 10.49 -0.18
CA ASN A 594 -35.63 11.37 -1.17
C ASN A 594 -34.73 12.38 -0.45
N THR A 595 -33.53 11.96 -0.06
CA THR A 595 -32.46 12.86 0.36
C THR A 595 -31.82 13.40 -0.91
N GLU A 596 -31.99 14.70 -1.18
CA GLU A 596 -31.24 15.40 -2.23
C GLU A 596 -29.74 15.41 -1.80
N TYR A 597 -28.98 14.46 -2.32
CA TYR A 597 -27.53 14.42 -2.09
C TYR A 597 -26.85 15.59 -2.79
N PHE A 598 -25.78 16.09 -2.18
CA PHE A 598 -24.91 17.10 -2.79
C PHE A 598 -24.18 16.49 -3.99
N THR A 599 -24.56 16.92 -5.20
CA THR A 599 -23.95 16.46 -6.45
C THR A 599 -23.00 17.51 -7.00
N VAL A 600 -21.80 17.08 -7.35
CA VAL A 600 -20.75 17.93 -7.93
C VAL A 600 -21.08 18.20 -9.40
N GLY A 601 -21.48 19.45 -9.75
CA GLY A 601 -21.76 19.89 -11.10
C GLY A 601 -20.55 20.46 -11.84
N GLU A 602 -20.72 20.77 -13.15
CA GLU A 602 -19.74 21.49 -13.94
C GLU A 602 -19.48 22.87 -13.33
N GLY A 603 -18.22 23.16 -12.95
CA GLY A 603 -17.83 24.41 -12.28
C GLY A 603 -17.55 24.31 -10.80
N PHE A 604 -17.70 23.14 -10.18
CA PHE A 604 -17.35 22.95 -8.77
C PHE A 604 -15.86 23.14 -8.51
N ASN A 605 -15.51 24.03 -7.59
CA ASN A 605 -14.12 24.35 -7.28
C ASN A 605 -13.52 23.32 -6.31
N LYS A 606 -12.91 22.27 -6.85
CA LYS A 606 -12.25 21.19 -6.10
C LYS A 606 -11.02 21.64 -5.26
N LYS A 607 -10.59 22.90 -5.38
CA LYS A 607 -9.44 23.43 -4.62
C LYS A 607 -9.84 24.03 -3.26
N LYS A 608 -11.14 24.29 -3.05
CA LYS A 608 -11.64 24.77 -1.78
C LYS A 608 -12.07 23.60 -0.90
N PRO A 609 -11.80 23.66 0.42
CA PRO A 609 -12.28 22.63 1.33
C PRO A 609 -13.81 22.59 1.35
N VAL A 610 -14.35 21.40 1.51
CA VAL A 610 -15.79 21.17 1.72
C VAL A 610 -16.04 21.22 3.21
N TYR A 611 -16.94 22.10 3.64
CA TYR A 611 -17.34 22.21 5.05
C TYR A 611 -18.60 21.38 5.28
N VAL A 612 -18.53 20.49 6.27
CA VAL A 612 -19.65 19.66 6.71
C VAL A 612 -20.23 20.29 7.97
N ASN A 613 -21.48 20.75 7.89
CA ASN A 613 -22.19 21.41 8.99
C ASN A 613 -23.60 20.82 9.15
N GLU A 614 -24.36 21.28 10.15
CA GLU A 614 -25.68 20.78 10.50
C GLU A 614 -26.72 20.90 9.37
N GLU A 615 -26.56 21.89 8.49
CA GLU A 615 -27.54 22.16 7.41
C GLU A 615 -27.31 21.26 6.20
N ASN A 616 -26.07 20.80 6.00
CA ASN A 616 -25.69 20.04 4.83
C ASN A 616 -25.27 18.59 5.09
N ILE A 617 -25.10 18.18 6.34
CA ILE A 617 -24.63 16.84 6.71
C ILE A 617 -25.48 15.72 6.08
N SER A 618 -26.79 15.90 5.99
CA SER A 618 -27.70 14.94 5.36
C SER A 618 -27.52 14.80 3.85
N LYS A 619 -26.81 15.75 3.22
CA LYS A 619 -26.52 15.75 1.77
C LYS A 619 -25.25 14.99 1.42
N PHE A 620 -24.42 14.63 2.41
CA PHE A 620 -23.24 13.82 2.23
C PHE A 620 -23.50 12.35 2.52
N VAL A 621 -22.67 11.49 1.93
CA VAL A 621 -22.72 10.05 2.20
C VAL A 621 -21.64 9.73 3.23
N PHE A 622 -22.01 9.05 4.32
CA PHE A 622 -21.07 8.54 5.33
C PHE A 622 -20.96 7.02 5.20
N PRO A 623 -19.87 6.51 4.60
CA PRO A 623 -19.73 5.08 4.37
C PRO A 623 -19.52 4.30 5.67
N ALA A 624 -20.01 3.06 5.70
CA ALA A 624 -19.90 2.15 6.85
C ALA A 624 -18.47 1.69 7.18
N CYS A 625 -17.50 1.97 6.31
CA CYS A 625 -16.11 1.55 6.51
C CYS A 625 -15.36 2.32 7.60
N CYS A 626 -15.82 3.52 8.00
CA CYS A 626 -15.13 4.35 8.98
C CYS A 626 -16.04 5.24 9.85
N HIS A 627 -17.33 5.35 9.54
CA HIS A 627 -18.33 6.10 10.32
C HIS A 627 -17.78 7.42 10.90
N ALA A 628 -17.31 8.32 9.99
CA ALA A 628 -16.70 9.59 10.40
C ALA A 628 -17.64 10.43 11.25
N ILE A 629 -17.17 10.92 12.40
CA ILE A 629 -17.90 11.77 13.35
C ILE A 629 -17.19 13.11 13.53
N PRO A 630 -17.87 14.17 14.03
CA PRO A 630 -17.23 15.45 14.32
C PRO A 630 -15.98 15.31 15.20
N GLY A 631 -14.92 16.04 14.84
CA GLY A 631 -13.61 15.93 15.49
C GLY A 631 -12.67 14.90 14.85
N ASP A 632 -13.15 14.03 13.95
CA ASP A 632 -12.28 13.22 13.12
C ASP A 632 -11.61 14.07 12.03
N ASP A 633 -10.40 13.72 11.65
CA ASP A 633 -9.78 14.28 10.46
C ASP A 633 -10.37 13.61 9.21
N ILE A 634 -11.06 14.39 8.38
CA ILE A 634 -11.87 13.88 7.29
C ILE A 634 -11.39 14.31 5.91
N LEU A 635 -11.79 13.54 4.91
CA LEU A 635 -11.67 13.87 3.49
C LEU A 635 -12.97 13.55 2.74
N GLY A 636 -13.21 14.27 1.66
CA GLY A 636 -14.30 13.99 0.73
C GLY A 636 -13.83 13.16 -0.46
N TYR A 637 -14.67 12.23 -0.92
CA TYR A 637 -14.48 11.50 -2.15
C TYR A 637 -15.70 11.67 -3.06
N ILE A 638 -15.48 11.98 -4.33
CA ILE A 638 -16.57 12.08 -5.32
C ILE A 638 -16.82 10.71 -5.92
N ASP A 639 -17.99 10.11 -5.62
CA ASP A 639 -18.40 8.80 -6.11
C ASP A 639 -18.74 8.81 -7.62
N ASN A 640 -19.09 7.64 -8.16
CA ASN A 640 -19.47 7.49 -9.57
C ASN A 640 -20.80 8.17 -9.96
N LYS A 641 -21.61 8.56 -8.95
CA LYS A 641 -22.86 9.32 -9.12
C LYS A 641 -22.65 10.81 -8.87
N ASN A 642 -21.39 11.28 -8.82
CA ASN A 642 -20.99 12.64 -8.47
C ASN A 642 -21.43 13.11 -7.09
N ARG A 643 -21.69 12.21 -6.13
CA ARG A 643 -21.98 12.54 -4.73
C ARG A 643 -20.68 12.61 -3.96
N ILE A 644 -20.67 13.33 -2.83
CA ILE A 644 -19.51 13.42 -1.95
C ILE A 644 -19.69 12.43 -0.80
N GLU A 645 -18.77 11.48 -0.70
CA GLU A 645 -18.61 10.56 0.43
C GLU A 645 -17.58 11.11 1.40
N ILE A 646 -17.91 11.17 2.69
CA ILE A 646 -17.03 11.65 3.75
C ILE A 646 -16.40 10.46 4.46
N HIS A 647 -15.09 10.38 4.38
CA HIS A 647 -14.30 9.36 5.05
C HIS A 647 -13.37 9.98 6.09
N ARG A 648 -12.97 9.19 7.09
CA ARG A 648 -11.83 9.52 7.94
C ARG A 648 -10.54 9.39 7.12
N ARG A 649 -9.54 10.23 7.40
CA ARG A 649 -8.25 10.19 6.68
C ARG A 649 -7.44 8.92 6.94
N ASP A 650 -7.57 8.33 8.13
CA ASP A 650 -6.93 7.07 8.54
C ASP A 650 -7.68 5.81 8.05
N CYS A 651 -8.82 5.97 7.41
CA CYS A 651 -9.60 4.86 6.84
C CYS A 651 -8.80 4.12 5.74
N THR A 652 -8.77 2.79 5.83
CA THR A 652 -8.09 1.93 4.84
C THR A 652 -8.69 2.07 3.44
N VAL A 653 -10.03 2.25 3.34
CA VAL A 653 -10.73 2.51 2.08
C VAL A 653 -10.36 3.89 1.54
N ALA A 654 -10.31 4.92 2.39
CA ALA A 654 -9.90 6.27 2.00
C ALA A 654 -8.46 6.30 1.46
N SER A 655 -7.55 5.55 2.07
CA SER A 655 -6.17 5.41 1.61
C SER A 655 -6.09 4.79 0.21
N LYS A 656 -6.91 3.77 -0.06
CA LYS A 656 -7.05 3.17 -1.39
C LYS A 656 -7.63 4.16 -2.40
N LEU A 657 -8.71 4.86 -2.02
CA LEU A 657 -9.36 5.87 -2.87
C LEU A 657 -8.39 7.01 -3.22
N LYS A 658 -7.57 7.48 -2.27
CA LYS A 658 -6.51 8.47 -2.52
C LYS A 658 -5.52 7.98 -3.59
N ALA A 659 -5.06 6.75 -3.47
CA ALA A 659 -4.08 6.18 -4.39
C ALA A 659 -4.66 5.93 -5.79
N THR A 660 -5.95 5.56 -5.88
CA THR A 660 -6.58 5.16 -7.14
C THR A 660 -7.30 6.32 -7.82
N TYR A 661 -8.02 7.13 -7.05
CA TYR A 661 -8.94 8.17 -7.57
C TYR A 661 -8.57 9.59 -7.08
N GLY A 662 -7.31 9.89 -6.93
CA GLY A 662 -6.83 11.14 -6.33
C GLY A 662 -7.38 12.43 -6.93
N LYS A 663 -7.84 12.45 -8.20
CA LYS A 663 -8.55 13.60 -8.80
C LYS A 663 -9.96 13.80 -8.26
N ARG A 664 -10.53 12.79 -7.59
CA ARG A 664 -11.86 12.81 -6.97
C ARG A 664 -11.80 13.04 -5.46
N ILE A 665 -10.60 13.20 -4.89
CA ILE A 665 -10.41 13.51 -3.47
C ILE A 665 -10.53 15.02 -3.27
N LEU A 666 -11.27 15.38 -2.22
CA LEU A 666 -11.50 16.74 -1.77
C LEU A 666 -10.97 16.89 -0.34
N ASP A 667 -10.46 18.08 -0.02
CA ASP A 667 -10.26 18.43 1.37
C ASP A 667 -11.63 18.66 2.03
N ALA A 668 -11.89 18.05 3.19
CA ALA A 668 -13.14 18.20 3.92
C ALA A 668 -12.83 18.55 5.39
N LYS A 669 -13.68 19.39 5.97
CA LYS A 669 -13.56 19.85 7.36
C LYS A 669 -14.91 19.91 8.02
N TRP A 670 -14.96 19.58 9.31
CA TRP A 670 -16.13 19.82 10.13
C TRP A 670 -16.28 21.32 10.46
N ASP A 671 -17.52 21.82 10.40
CA ASP A 671 -17.91 23.19 10.77
C ASP A 671 -19.23 23.12 11.54
N MET A 672 -19.19 22.38 12.66
CA MET A 672 -20.39 22.10 13.48
C MET A 672 -20.53 23.12 14.60
N HIS A 673 -21.72 23.72 14.72
CA HIS A 673 -22.05 24.70 15.76
C HIS A 673 -23.21 24.24 16.65
N LYS A 674 -23.93 23.17 16.25
CA LYS A 674 -25.01 22.57 17.05
C LYS A 674 -24.64 21.16 17.50
N VAL A 675 -25.10 20.81 18.68
CA VAL A 675 -24.92 19.47 19.25
C VAL A 675 -25.81 18.48 18.49
N MET A 676 -25.19 17.52 17.83
CA MET A 676 -25.85 16.39 17.15
C MET A 676 -25.30 15.07 17.68
N PHE A 677 -26.06 14.00 17.53
CA PHE A 677 -25.64 12.66 17.95
C PHE A 677 -25.17 11.85 16.77
N PHE A 678 -24.09 11.12 16.99
CA PHE A 678 -23.45 10.23 16.02
C PHE A 678 -23.24 8.84 16.65
N ASP A 679 -23.37 7.79 15.86
CA ASP A 679 -23.13 6.43 16.32
C ASP A 679 -21.61 6.13 16.27
N ALA A 680 -21.06 5.61 17.37
CA ALA A 680 -19.68 5.16 17.47
C ALA A 680 -19.64 3.77 18.09
N THR A 681 -18.66 2.93 17.70
CA THR A 681 -18.49 1.58 18.24
C THR A 681 -17.15 1.48 18.95
N ILE A 682 -17.20 1.02 20.20
CA ILE A 682 -16.01 0.74 21.04
C ILE A 682 -15.91 -0.77 21.23
N GLU A 683 -14.72 -1.30 21.07
CA GLU A 683 -14.36 -2.68 21.37
C GLU A 683 -13.57 -2.74 22.66
N ILE A 684 -13.92 -3.69 23.53
CA ILE A 684 -13.26 -3.89 24.83
C ILE A 684 -12.80 -5.34 24.96
N HIS A 685 -11.60 -5.54 25.47
CA HIS A 685 -11.03 -6.85 25.76
C HIS A 685 -10.53 -6.91 27.20
N GLY A 686 -10.74 -8.04 27.87
CA GLY A 686 -10.28 -8.18 29.24
C GLY A 686 -10.48 -9.57 29.81
N ILE A 687 -10.28 -9.69 31.14
CA ILE A 687 -10.48 -10.94 31.89
C ILE A 687 -11.95 -11.01 32.29
N ASP A 688 -12.61 -12.12 31.95
CA ASP A 688 -14.02 -12.30 32.29
C ASP A 688 -14.19 -12.50 33.83
N ARG A 689 -15.11 -11.74 34.38
CA ARG A 689 -15.52 -11.83 35.80
C ARG A 689 -16.99 -11.48 35.99
N LYS A 690 -17.53 -11.92 37.11
CA LYS A 690 -18.90 -11.52 37.48
C LYS A 690 -18.99 -10.00 37.56
N ARG A 691 -20.09 -9.43 37.05
CA ARG A 691 -20.45 -8.00 37.06
C ARG A 691 -19.69 -7.13 36.03
N MET A 692 -18.86 -7.71 35.15
CA MET A 692 -18.16 -6.93 34.13
C MET A 692 -19.10 -6.06 33.28
N LEU A 693 -20.20 -6.63 32.78
CA LEU A 693 -21.21 -5.88 32.02
C LEU A 693 -21.86 -4.76 32.84
N HIS A 694 -22.09 -5.00 34.15
CA HIS A 694 -22.62 -3.96 35.03
C HIS A 694 -21.64 -2.80 35.17
N ASP A 695 -20.37 -3.07 35.43
CA ASP A 695 -19.34 -2.04 35.63
C ASP A 695 -19.13 -1.21 34.36
N VAL A 696 -19.18 -1.86 33.21
CA VAL A 696 -19.10 -1.19 31.90
C VAL A 696 -20.32 -0.30 31.67
N SER A 697 -21.54 -0.80 31.94
CA SER A 697 -22.78 -0.01 31.75
C SER A 697 -22.88 1.12 32.79
N GLU A 698 -22.45 0.92 34.04
CA GLU A 698 -22.39 1.96 35.07
C GLU A 698 -21.47 3.11 34.64
N VAL A 699 -20.29 2.82 34.08
CA VAL A 699 -19.38 3.86 33.62
C VAL A 699 -19.97 4.63 32.43
N ILE A 700 -20.54 3.96 31.43
CA ILE A 700 -21.02 4.64 30.23
C ILE A 700 -22.34 5.36 30.51
N SER A 701 -23.32 4.70 31.13
CA SER A 701 -24.68 5.25 31.25
C SER A 701 -24.85 6.09 32.51
N ASP A 702 -24.35 5.64 33.68
CA ASP A 702 -24.61 6.34 34.93
C ASP A 702 -23.58 7.43 35.21
N LYS A 703 -22.28 7.16 34.91
CA LYS A 703 -21.19 8.11 35.20
C LYS A 703 -20.99 9.14 34.11
N LEU A 704 -21.10 8.74 32.83
CA LEU A 704 -20.84 9.61 31.68
C LEU A 704 -22.11 10.08 30.98
N ASP A 705 -23.29 9.62 31.39
CA ASP A 705 -24.61 9.98 30.82
C ASP A 705 -24.72 9.73 29.31
N VAL A 706 -24.06 8.64 28.84
CA VAL A 706 -24.05 8.28 27.41
C VAL A 706 -25.00 7.12 27.17
N ASN A 707 -25.83 7.24 26.13
CA ASN A 707 -26.78 6.21 25.76
C ASN A 707 -26.12 5.06 25.00
N ILE A 708 -26.25 3.84 25.52
CA ILE A 708 -25.80 2.61 24.88
C ILE A 708 -26.91 2.14 23.91
N HIS A 709 -26.58 1.99 22.65
CA HIS A 709 -27.51 1.51 21.63
C HIS A 709 -27.51 -0.02 21.52
N LYS A 710 -26.33 -0.63 21.61
CA LYS A 710 -26.18 -2.08 21.53
C LYS A 710 -24.92 -2.53 22.27
N VAL A 711 -24.99 -3.67 22.91
CA VAL A 711 -23.83 -4.33 23.55
C VAL A 711 -23.82 -5.79 23.10
N THR A 712 -22.67 -6.23 22.63
CA THR A 712 -22.37 -7.63 22.35
C THR A 712 -21.15 -8.02 23.15
N ILE A 713 -21.27 -9.00 24.05
CA ILE A 713 -20.16 -9.51 24.84
C ILE A 713 -20.09 -11.03 24.62
N GLU A 714 -18.93 -11.51 24.23
CA GLU A 714 -18.60 -12.93 24.12
C GLU A 714 -17.50 -13.26 25.12
N SER A 715 -17.68 -14.36 25.84
CA SER A 715 -16.66 -14.84 26.79
C SER A 715 -16.20 -16.23 26.38
N ASN A 716 -14.89 -16.41 26.28
CA ASN A 716 -14.26 -17.67 25.92
C ASN A 716 -13.02 -17.90 26.78
N GLU A 717 -12.98 -19.03 27.49
CA GLU A 717 -11.82 -19.46 28.30
C GLU A 717 -11.33 -18.43 29.34
N GLY A 718 -12.25 -17.60 29.90
CA GLY A 718 -11.91 -16.58 30.90
C GLY A 718 -11.45 -15.23 30.32
N ILE A 719 -11.48 -15.06 29.02
CA ILE A 719 -11.28 -13.79 28.33
C ILE A 719 -12.61 -13.35 27.75
N PHE A 720 -12.94 -12.06 27.85
CA PHE A 720 -14.12 -11.50 27.19
C PHE A 720 -13.72 -10.52 26.09
N GLU A 721 -14.52 -10.52 25.06
CA GLU A 721 -14.51 -9.55 23.97
C GLU A 721 -15.87 -8.90 23.90
N GLY A 722 -15.94 -7.58 23.91
CA GLY A 722 -17.18 -6.84 23.90
C GLY A 722 -17.19 -5.72 22.86
N GLN A 723 -18.30 -5.57 22.14
CA GLN A 723 -18.54 -4.44 21.24
C GLN A 723 -19.72 -3.64 21.76
N ILE A 724 -19.52 -2.34 21.89
CA ILE A 724 -20.50 -1.40 22.44
C ILE A 724 -20.77 -0.29 21.41
N GLU A 725 -21.99 -0.24 20.91
CA GLU A 725 -22.47 0.85 20.06
C GLU A 725 -23.09 1.93 20.95
N ILE A 726 -22.52 3.15 20.88
CA ILE A 726 -22.91 4.30 21.71
C ILE A 726 -23.28 5.49 20.83
N ARG A 727 -24.05 6.43 21.39
CA ARG A 727 -24.33 7.71 20.76
C ARG A 727 -23.55 8.82 21.41
N VAL A 728 -22.72 9.50 20.63
CA VAL A 728 -21.80 10.53 21.06
C VAL A 728 -21.96 11.79 20.21
N HIS A 729 -21.44 12.92 20.70
CA HIS A 729 -21.46 14.19 19.98
C HIS A 729 -20.25 14.39 19.08
N ASP A 730 -19.08 13.94 19.54
CA ASP A 730 -17.83 14.08 18.82
C ASP A 730 -16.77 13.06 19.29
N ARG A 731 -15.61 13.12 18.66
CA ARG A 731 -14.46 12.23 18.97
C ARG A 731 -13.90 12.46 20.38
N SER A 732 -13.99 13.65 20.94
CA SER A 732 -13.47 13.94 22.30
C SER A 732 -14.25 13.15 23.35
N GLU A 733 -15.55 13.04 23.17
CA GLU A 733 -16.43 12.25 24.05
C GLU A 733 -16.10 10.75 23.98
N VAL A 734 -15.89 10.21 22.76
CA VAL A 734 -15.44 8.82 22.57
C VAL A 734 -14.13 8.57 23.33
N LYS A 735 -13.19 9.49 23.26
CA LYS A 735 -11.90 9.37 23.95
C LYS A 735 -12.07 9.36 25.47
N VAL A 736 -12.92 10.22 26.02
CA VAL A 736 -13.22 10.25 27.48
C VAL A 736 -13.83 8.91 27.92
N ILE A 737 -14.77 8.36 27.13
CA ILE A 737 -15.39 7.06 27.42
C ILE A 737 -14.35 5.95 27.40
N MET A 738 -13.49 5.90 26.40
CA MET A 738 -12.42 4.91 26.32
C MET A 738 -11.44 5.01 27.50
N ASP A 739 -11.09 6.22 27.92
CA ASP A 739 -10.17 6.44 29.04
C ASP A 739 -10.79 6.05 30.40
N GLU A 740 -12.10 6.23 30.56
CA GLU A 740 -12.82 5.78 31.77
C GLU A 740 -13.02 4.27 31.78
N LEU A 741 -13.31 3.64 30.63
CA LEU A 741 -13.42 2.19 30.52
C LEU A 741 -12.09 1.47 30.82
N LYS A 742 -10.96 2.06 30.45
CA LYS A 742 -9.61 1.54 30.79
C LYS A 742 -9.30 1.52 32.27
N LYS A 743 -10.03 2.28 33.09
CA LYS A 743 -9.85 2.29 34.55
C LYS A 743 -10.59 1.16 35.24
N ILE A 744 -11.50 0.46 34.55
CA ILE A 744 -12.21 -0.69 35.14
C ILE A 744 -11.21 -1.83 35.30
N GLU A 745 -11.19 -2.41 36.51
CA GLU A 745 -10.34 -3.57 36.82
C GLU A 745 -10.66 -4.73 35.88
N ASP A 746 -9.61 -5.37 35.36
CA ASP A 746 -9.65 -6.47 34.37
C ASP A 746 -9.98 -6.10 32.92
N ILE A 747 -10.31 -4.88 32.56
CA ILE A 747 -10.25 -4.41 31.18
C ILE A 747 -8.80 -4.16 30.81
N LYS A 748 -8.32 -4.82 29.75
CA LYS A 748 -6.91 -4.76 29.30
C LYS A 748 -6.76 -3.90 28.08
N GLU A 749 -7.78 -3.84 27.23
CA GLU A 749 -7.73 -3.11 25.98
C GLU A 749 -9.09 -2.50 25.67
N VAL A 750 -9.08 -1.25 25.19
CA VAL A 750 -10.26 -0.52 24.74
C VAL A 750 -9.93 0.16 23.42
N LEU A 751 -10.65 -0.18 22.38
CA LEU A 751 -10.41 0.27 20.99
C LEU A 751 -11.66 0.93 20.43
N GLN A 752 -11.49 1.94 19.61
CA GLN A 752 -12.57 2.41 18.74
C GLN A 752 -12.54 1.57 17.46
N ILE A 753 -13.64 0.86 17.14
CA ILE A 753 -13.73 0.15 15.85
C ILE A 753 -13.77 1.19 14.74
N LEU A 754 -12.88 1.02 13.78
CA LEU A 754 -12.72 1.86 12.60
C LEU A 754 -13.75 1.52 11.54
#